data_4f3aa57e68eb7e04ecdb8369f7d6ee50
#
_entry.id   4f3aa57e68eb7e04ecdb8369f7d6ee50
#
_cell.length_a   1.000
_cell.length_b   1.000
_cell.length_c   1.000
_cell.angle_alpha   90.00
_cell.angle_beta   90.00
_cell.angle_gamma   90.00
#
_symmetry.space_group_name_H-M   'P 1'
#
loop_
_entity.id
_entity.type
_entity.pdbx_description
1 polymer ?
#
loop_
_entity_poly.entity_id
_entity_poly.type
_entity_poly.pdbx_seq_one_letter_code
_entity_poly.pdbx_strand_id
1 'polypeptide(L)'
;MAIRRARGRRWRRRAGGRLRRRLGRLTTQDVLRALWLGALIGLVTGIAAILFFEALDLATKYILGELTGYSPPHPFGEGGDEAQGPSRRWALPLVVGLGALASGILVYTLAPEAEGAGADQVIDAFHKRGGRMRLRVIPVKLVASAITIGSGGSAGREGPAAQISGGIGSVIADRLGLDAVERRRALVAGMGAGVGAIFRAPLGGAMMAAEALYRDDFEADAILLSLISSIVAFAVYGAWYDYTPIFGGTSGFSFSNPEELPYYLALGVACGLLGILYARGFETTQDLFRRLTAPRWVKPAIGGVLVGCIAMFAPEAIHIGYGWVQRSLTPDEVMDFSLWLIIALPFLRIITASLTVGSGGAGGIFGPGMVAGGMLGALFWRLFHDLPGFPADPAPLVIIGMIAVFGSIAHAPLAMMLMVGEMTGNLSLLAPAMVAVAVATLLVGNTSIYRSQVSTRADSTAHRHRFAFPLLDALPAERAVVPLPTVPDTANVAEALSVLERASSVDGMVVDEQGKLVGEIVAEELRAAPDAGAPAGGFTNDLPAVVLADTPLDEALDRLASNDRRWLPVLDGSDGPVLGVIDARALVRSYRQAVQQQVRPLTPVDEQISTMELTVAVGAPVEGKTLAAAGLPQGVRVLTMERAGRLSAPAGDTVLRRGDRLTLAMTRGTRAEVLSLVLGN
;
A
#
# COMPACT_ATOMS: atom_id res chain seq x y z
N MET A 1 44.89 -11.65 12.15
CA MET A 1 44.32 -11.44 10.79
C MET A 1 43.48 -12.62 10.27
N ALA A 2 43.70 -13.85 10.68
CA ALA A 2 42.94 -15.04 10.25
C ALA A 2 41.50 -15.12 10.85
N ILE A 3 41.26 -14.65 12.05
CA ILE A 3 39.94 -14.73 12.75
C ILE A 3 38.90 -13.78 12.13
N ARG A 4 39.29 -12.62 11.57
CA ARG A 4 38.39 -11.70 10.87
C ARG A 4 37.90 -12.26 9.52
N ARG A 5 38.72 -13.06 8.82
CA ARG A 5 38.35 -13.71 7.53
C ARG A 5 37.34 -14.86 7.72
N ALA A 6 37.39 -15.58 8.83
CA ALA A 6 36.49 -16.68 9.12
C ALA A 6 35.04 -16.18 9.49
N ARG A 7 34.92 -15.03 10.20
CA ARG A 7 33.61 -14.43 10.52
C ARG A 7 32.90 -13.89 9.27
N GLY A 8 33.60 -13.25 8.34
CA GLY A 8 33.03 -12.73 7.09
C GLY A 8 32.51 -13.83 6.16
N ARG A 9 33.16 -15.01 6.13
CA ARG A 9 32.73 -16.17 5.33
C ARG A 9 31.49 -16.86 5.90
N ARG A 10 31.34 -16.92 7.24
CA ARG A 10 30.12 -17.48 7.90
C ARG A 10 28.91 -16.56 7.73
N TRP A 11 29.09 -15.24 7.73
CA TRP A 11 28.00 -14.28 7.52
C TRP A 11 27.48 -14.28 6.08
N ARG A 12 28.39 -14.32 5.09
CA ARG A 12 28.04 -14.46 3.67
C ARG A 12 27.37 -15.81 3.35
N ARG A 13 27.76 -16.90 4.00
CA ARG A 13 27.10 -18.20 3.84
C ARG A 13 25.71 -18.25 4.48
N ARG A 14 25.48 -17.55 5.60
CA ARG A 14 24.17 -17.49 6.25
C ARG A 14 23.19 -16.53 5.53
N ALA A 15 23.67 -15.41 5.00
CA ALA A 15 22.86 -14.50 4.18
C ALA A 15 22.53 -15.12 2.80
N GLY A 16 23.50 -15.73 2.13
CA GLY A 16 23.27 -16.45 0.87
C GLY A 16 22.39 -17.71 1.04
N GLY A 17 22.46 -18.37 2.20
CA GLY A 17 21.62 -19.51 2.53
C GLY A 17 20.15 -19.15 2.75
N ARG A 18 19.85 -17.98 3.32
CA ARG A 18 18.46 -17.50 3.49
C ARG A 18 17.86 -17.05 2.16
N LEU A 19 18.62 -16.34 1.33
CA LEU A 19 18.17 -15.95 0.00
C LEU A 19 17.98 -17.17 -0.92
N ARG A 20 18.89 -18.15 -0.89
CA ARG A 20 18.76 -19.42 -1.60
C ARG A 20 17.61 -20.29 -1.09
N ARG A 21 17.29 -20.26 0.21
CA ARG A 21 16.15 -21.00 0.77
C ARG A 21 14.82 -20.32 0.42
N ARG A 22 14.76 -18.98 0.29
CA ARG A 22 13.54 -18.28 -0.21
C ARG A 22 13.36 -18.47 -1.73
N LEU A 23 14.43 -18.41 -2.51
CA LEU A 23 14.38 -18.65 -3.97
C LEU A 23 14.24 -20.14 -4.33
N GLY A 24 14.69 -21.06 -3.48
CA GLY A 24 14.55 -22.51 -3.68
C GLY A 24 13.19 -23.07 -3.22
N ARG A 25 12.30 -22.24 -2.64
CA ARG A 25 10.95 -22.63 -2.23
C ARG A 25 9.83 -22.18 -3.17
N LEU A 26 10.14 -21.34 -4.17
CA LEU A 26 9.22 -21.09 -5.26
C LEU A 26 9.20 -22.34 -6.13
N THR A 27 8.14 -23.11 -6.01
CA THR A 27 7.95 -24.23 -6.93
C THR A 27 7.76 -23.67 -8.34
N THR A 28 8.09 -24.43 -9.36
CA THR A 28 7.83 -24.04 -10.75
C THR A 28 6.35 -23.68 -10.94
N GLN A 29 5.46 -24.30 -10.18
CA GLN A 29 4.03 -24.01 -10.17
C GLN A 29 3.70 -22.63 -9.60
N ASP A 30 4.36 -22.19 -8.52
CA ASP A 30 4.12 -20.85 -7.94
C ASP A 30 4.55 -19.74 -8.89
N VAL A 31 5.68 -19.93 -9.58
CA VAL A 31 6.17 -18.99 -10.59
C VAL A 31 5.22 -18.94 -11.79
N LEU A 32 4.80 -20.07 -12.31
CA LEU A 32 3.83 -20.16 -13.40
C LEU A 32 2.50 -19.53 -13.00
N ARG A 33 2.03 -19.76 -11.77
CA ARG A 33 0.81 -19.15 -11.23
C ARG A 33 0.93 -17.63 -11.16
N ALA A 34 2.04 -17.08 -10.68
CA ALA A 34 2.28 -15.64 -10.65
C ALA A 34 2.35 -15.04 -12.06
N LEU A 35 2.97 -15.73 -13.02
CA LEU A 35 3.08 -15.28 -14.40
C LEU A 35 1.70 -15.20 -15.07
N TRP A 36 0.90 -16.27 -15.05
CA TRP A 36 -0.41 -16.23 -15.69
C TRP A 36 -1.40 -15.31 -15.01
N LEU A 37 -1.38 -15.22 -13.67
CA LEU A 37 -2.24 -14.30 -12.91
C LEU A 37 -1.88 -12.84 -13.22
N GLY A 38 -0.59 -12.51 -13.22
CA GLY A 38 -0.11 -11.18 -13.60
C GLY A 38 -0.46 -10.83 -15.05
N ALA A 39 -0.29 -11.77 -15.97
CA ALA A 39 -0.67 -11.59 -17.38
C ALA A 39 -2.19 -11.38 -17.55
N LEU A 40 -3.01 -12.14 -16.85
CA LEU A 40 -4.47 -11.99 -16.88
C LEU A 40 -4.90 -10.63 -16.33
N ILE A 41 -4.38 -10.23 -15.16
CA ILE A 41 -4.66 -8.92 -14.58
C ILE A 41 -4.20 -7.81 -15.52
N GLY A 42 -2.99 -7.91 -16.07
CA GLY A 42 -2.43 -6.93 -16.99
C GLY A 42 -3.24 -6.79 -18.26
N LEU A 43 -3.66 -7.90 -18.88
CA LEU A 43 -4.48 -7.90 -20.09
C LEU A 43 -5.82 -7.17 -19.89
N VAL A 44 -6.57 -7.57 -18.85
CA VAL A 44 -7.88 -6.97 -18.56
C VAL A 44 -7.74 -5.51 -18.18
N THR A 45 -6.69 -5.17 -17.42
CA THR A 45 -6.37 -3.80 -17.03
C THR A 45 -5.97 -2.94 -18.22
N GLY A 46 -5.14 -3.44 -19.14
CA GLY A 46 -4.75 -2.72 -20.35
C GLY A 46 -5.95 -2.35 -21.21
N ILE A 47 -6.89 -3.29 -21.41
CA ILE A 47 -8.17 -3.02 -22.10
C ILE A 47 -9.00 -1.97 -21.35
N ALA A 48 -9.10 -2.07 -20.02
CA ALA A 48 -9.84 -1.10 -19.22
C ALA A 48 -9.20 0.30 -19.27
N ALA A 49 -7.87 0.39 -19.35
CA ALA A 49 -7.15 1.64 -19.50
C ALA A 49 -7.43 2.30 -20.86
N ILE A 50 -7.49 1.53 -21.95
CA ILE A 50 -7.90 2.01 -23.28
C ILE A 50 -9.34 2.55 -23.21
N LEU A 51 -10.28 1.77 -22.70
CA LEU A 51 -11.67 2.21 -22.57
C LEU A 51 -11.84 3.47 -21.73
N PHE A 52 -11.05 3.60 -20.66
CA PHE A 52 -11.09 4.78 -19.81
C PHE A 52 -10.53 6.01 -20.53
N PHE A 53 -9.42 5.86 -21.25
CA PHE A 53 -8.82 6.96 -22.01
C PHE A 53 -9.73 7.43 -23.14
N GLU A 54 -10.33 6.52 -23.92
CA GLU A 54 -11.31 6.84 -24.96
C GLU A 54 -12.53 7.57 -24.39
N ALA A 55 -13.08 7.07 -23.27
CA ALA A 55 -14.22 7.71 -22.62
C ALA A 55 -13.88 9.13 -22.14
N LEU A 56 -12.64 9.34 -21.66
CA LEU A 56 -12.15 10.64 -21.23
C LEU A 56 -11.97 11.60 -22.40
N ASP A 57 -11.37 11.12 -23.50
CA ASP A 57 -11.18 11.91 -24.72
C ASP A 57 -12.51 12.33 -25.34
N LEU A 58 -13.45 11.39 -25.49
CA LEU A 58 -14.80 11.68 -25.94
C LEU A 58 -15.51 12.70 -25.04
N ALA A 59 -15.41 12.54 -23.72
CA ALA A 59 -16.01 13.49 -22.78
C ALA A 59 -15.37 14.88 -22.91
N THR A 60 -14.05 14.96 -23.04
CA THR A 60 -13.33 16.24 -23.23
C THR A 60 -13.76 16.92 -24.52
N LYS A 61 -13.80 16.19 -25.62
CA LYS A 61 -14.18 16.71 -26.93
C LYS A 61 -15.62 17.24 -26.95
N TYR A 62 -16.57 16.43 -26.50
CA TYR A 62 -18.00 16.78 -26.64
C TYR A 62 -18.51 17.66 -25.49
N ILE A 63 -18.02 17.51 -24.26
CA ILE A 63 -18.53 18.29 -23.14
C ILE A 63 -17.73 19.59 -22.98
N LEU A 64 -16.40 19.53 -22.88
CA LEU A 64 -15.60 20.74 -22.71
C LEU A 64 -15.43 21.46 -24.05
N GLY A 65 -14.99 20.76 -25.11
CA GLY A 65 -14.69 21.34 -26.41
C GLY A 65 -15.90 21.98 -27.07
N GLU A 66 -16.95 21.20 -27.37
CA GLU A 66 -18.12 21.69 -28.11
C GLU A 66 -18.92 22.72 -27.34
N LEU A 67 -19.08 22.58 -26.00
CA LEU A 67 -19.91 23.49 -25.20
C LEU A 67 -19.21 24.80 -24.87
N THR A 68 -17.87 24.79 -24.67
CA THR A 68 -17.13 25.99 -24.23
C THR A 68 -16.18 26.54 -25.29
N GLY A 69 -15.86 25.74 -26.32
CA GLY A 69 -14.84 26.03 -27.31
C GLY A 69 -13.41 25.95 -26.75
N TYR A 70 -13.21 25.32 -25.61
CA TYR A 70 -11.90 25.13 -24.99
C TYR A 70 -11.33 23.75 -25.32
N SER A 71 -10.18 23.72 -25.99
CA SER A 71 -9.36 22.54 -26.18
C SER A 71 -8.05 22.71 -25.43
N PRO A 72 -7.85 21.98 -24.31
CA PRO A 72 -6.57 22.01 -23.61
C PRO A 72 -5.47 21.40 -24.47
N PRO A 73 -4.21 21.86 -24.38
CA PRO A 73 -3.12 21.30 -25.17
C PRO A 73 -2.84 19.86 -24.72
N HIS A 74 -2.49 19.01 -25.69
CA HIS A 74 -2.07 17.64 -25.45
C HIS A 74 -0.54 17.53 -25.36
N PRO A 75 0.03 16.65 -24.53
CA PRO A 75 1.45 16.37 -24.52
C PRO A 75 1.87 15.65 -25.81
N PHE A 76 3.16 15.66 -26.12
CA PHE A 76 3.74 15.14 -27.36
C PHE A 76 3.27 13.71 -27.70
N GLY A 77 3.32 12.80 -26.76
CA GLY A 77 2.91 11.41 -26.95
C GLY A 77 1.40 11.20 -27.10
N GLU A 78 0.57 12.23 -26.98
CA GLU A 78 -0.89 12.19 -27.09
C GLU A 78 -1.43 13.09 -28.22
N GLY A 79 -0.60 13.41 -29.20
CA GLY A 79 -0.98 14.18 -30.38
C GLY A 79 -0.30 15.53 -30.49
N GLY A 80 0.12 16.17 -29.37
CA GLY A 80 0.86 17.44 -29.39
C GLY A 80 0.07 18.62 -29.92
N ASP A 81 -1.27 18.60 -29.85
CA ASP A 81 -2.12 19.63 -30.42
C ASP A 81 -2.00 20.97 -29.68
N GLU A 82 -2.16 22.06 -30.44
CA GLU A 82 -2.13 23.40 -29.86
C GLU A 82 -3.37 23.71 -29.01
N ALA A 83 -3.17 24.49 -27.97
CA ALA A 83 -4.25 24.94 -27.10
C ALA A 83 -5.20 25.89 -27.88
N GLN A 84 -6.49 25.61 -27.79
CA GLN A 84 -7.52 26.56 -28.21
C GLN A 84 -8.19 27.18 -27.00
N GLY A 85 -8.04 28.50 -26.82
CA GLY A 85 -8.68 29.19 -25.71
C GLY A 85 -10.22 29.12 -25.78
N PRO A 86 -10.92 29.19 -24.62
CA PRO A 86 -12.37 29.10 -24.59
C PRO A 86 -13.05 30.24 -25.32
N SER A 87 -13.85 29.93 -26.35
CA SER A 87 -14.65 30.91 -27.09
C SER A 87 -15.85 31.39 -26.27
N ARG A 88 -16.34 30.54 -25.32
CA ARG A 88 -17.50 30.83 -24.46
C ARG A 88 -17.06 30.71 -22.98
N ARG A 89 -16.23 31.64 -22.51
CA ARG A 89 -15.71 31.61 -21.12
C ARG A 89 -16.82 31.56 -20.07
N TRP A 90 -17.95 32.24 -20.29
CA TRP A 90 -19.09 32.25 -19.39
C TRP A 90 -19.75 30.86 -19.19
N ALA A 91 -19.55 29.94 -20.15
CA ALA A 91 -20.12 28.60 -20.07
C ALA A 91 -19.31 27.67 -19.15
N LEU A 92 -18.03 27.99 -18.88
CA LEU A 92 -17.15 27.15 -18.07
C LEU A 92 -17.73 26.81 -16.68
N PRO A 93 -18.27 27.76 -15.87
CA PRO A 93 -18.87 27.44 -14.58
C PRO A 93 -20.05 26.48 -14.68
N LEU A 94 -20.85 26.61 -15.72
CA LEU A 94 -22.01 25.76 -15.96
C LEU A 94 -21.59 24.36 -16.40
N VAL A 95 -20.69 24.26 -17.36
CA VAL A 95 -20.24 22.97 -17.92
C VAL A 95 -19.50 22.14 -16.86
N VAL A 96 -18.55 22.77 -16.15
CA VAL A 96 -17.83 22.08 -15.08
C VAL A 96 -18.75 21.72 -13.92
N GLY A 97 -19.66 22.63 -13.55
CA GLY A 97 -20.63 22.40 -12.48
C GLY A 97 -21.63 21.27 -12.78
N LEU A 98 -22.19 21.26 -14.00
CA LEU A 98 -23.14 20.23 -14.43
C LEU A 98 -22.46 18.87 -14.64
N GLY A 99 -21.24 18.84 -15.17
CA GLY A 99 -20.44 17.63 -15.29
C GLY A 99 -20.12 17.03 -13.91
N ALA A 100 -19.72 17.86 -12.95
CA ALA A 100 -19.48 17.45 -11.58
C ALA A 100 -20.77 16.98 -10.88
N LEU A 101 -21.93 17.59 -11.18
CA LEU A 101 -23.22 17.15 -10.70
C LEU A 101 -23.59 15.76 -11.24
N ALA A 102 -23.47 15.55 -12.54
CA ALA A 102 -23.77 14.27 -13.19
C ALA A 102 -22.88 13.16 -12.62
N SER A 103 -21.58 13.43 -12.49
CA SER A 103 -20.63 12.51 -11.83
C SER A 103 -21.00 12.24 -10.38
N GLY A 104 -21.37 13.26 -9.60
CA GLY A 104 -21.81 13.12 -8.23
C GLY A 104 -23.06 12.25 -8.08
N ILE A 105 -24.09 12.47 -8.91
CA ILE A 105 -25.30 11.63 -8.92
C ILE A 105 -24.91 10.18 -9.21
N LEU A 106 -24.11 9.93 -10.23
CA LEU A 106 -23.69 8.58 -10.62
C LEU A 106 -22.94 7.85 -9.49
N VAL A 107 -21.97 8.53 -8.86
CA VAL A 107 -21.16 7.97 -7.76
C VAL A 107 -22.05 7.64 -6.56
N TYR A 108 -22.81 8.60 -6.07
CA TYR A 108 -23.53 8.42 -4.80
C TYR A 108 -24.78 7.54 -4.91
N THR A 109 -25.33 7.34 -6.12
CA THR A 109 -26.44 6.41 -6.34
C THR A 109 -25.99 4.98 -6.55
N LEU A 110 -24.87 4.74 -7.28
CA LEU A 110 -24.48 3.39 -7.70
C LEU A 110 -23.31 2.82 -6.89
N ALA A 111 -22.27 3.61 -6.63
CA ALA A 111 -21.06 3.16 -5.92
C ALA A 111 -20.39 4.32 -5.16
N PRO A 112 -20.82 4.63 -3.93
CA PRO A 112 -20.21 5.71 -3.14
C PRO A 112 -18.70 5.59 -2.92
N GLU A 113 -18.15 4.39 -3.03
CA GLU A 113 -16.71 4.16 -2.92
C GLU A 113 -15.91 4.64 -4.14
N ALA A 114 -16.57 5.01 -5.24
CA ALA A 114 -15.94 5.66 -6.38
C ALA A 114 -15.68 7.17 -6.17
N GLU A 115 -16.08 7.71 -5.03
CA GLU A 115 -15.81 9.10 -4.61
C GLU A 115 -14.32 9.39 -4.52
N GLY A 116 -13.93 10.63 -4.88
CA GLY A 116 -12.61 11.19 -4.57
C GLY A 116 -11.46 10.63 -5.40
N ALA A 117 -10.27 10.61 -4.77
CA ALA A 117 -8.99 10.42 -5.47
C ALA A 117 -8.73 9.02 -6.07
N GLY A 118 -9.46 8.01 -5.65
CA GLY A 118 -9.34 6.65 -6.17
C GLY A 118 -8.18 5.84 -5.59
N ALA A 119 -6.95 6.31 -5.65
CA ALA A 119 -5.80 5.61 -5.10
C ALA A 119 -5.91 5.39 -3.58
N ASP A 120 -6.39 6.37 -2.82
CA ASP A 120 -6.62 6.26 -1.38
C ASP A 120 -7.62 5.15 -1.03
N GLN A 121 -8.62 4.91 -1.89
CA GLN A 121 -9.59 3.82 -1.74
C GLN A 121 -8.96 2.43 -1.94
N VAL A 122 -7.96 2.33 -2.82
CA VAL A 122 -7.19 1.08 -3.01
C VAL A 122 -6.33 0.82 -1.78
N ILE A 123 -5.67 1.84 -1.25
CA ILE A 123 -4.88 1.78 -0.01
C ILE A 123 -5.75 1.34 1.17
N ASP A 124 -6.95 1.92 1.33
CA ASP A 124 -7.91 1.52 2.36
C ASP A 124 -8.37 0.06 2.19
N ALA A 125 -8.67 -0.36 0.95
CA ALA A 125 -9.05 -1.74 0.66
C ALA A 125 -7.94 -2.74 0.98
N PHE A 126 -6.68 -2.39 0.71
CA PHE A 126 -5.51 -3.20 1.05
C PHE A 126 -5.41 -3.38 2.57
N HIS A 127 -5.40 -2.29 3.32
CA HIS A 127 -5.17 -2.34 4.76
C HIS A 127 -6.37 -2.89 5.53
N LYS A 128 -7.61 -2.44 5.23
CA LYS A 128 -8.77 -2.65 6.09
C LYS A 128 -9.79 -3.65 5.55
N ARG A 129 -9.86 -3.87 4.22
CA ARG A 129 -10.92 -4.69 3.60
C ARG A 129 -10.42 -6.01 3.02
N GLY A 130 -9.22 -6.48 3.43
CA GLY A 130 -8.65 -7.73 2.91
C GLY A 130 -8.45 -7.75 1.39
N GLY A 131 -8.21 -6.59 0.79
CA GLY A 131 -8.08 -6.43 -0.66
C GLY A 131 -9.40 -6.48 -1.45
N ARG A 132 -10.57 -6.46 -0.80
CA ARG A 132 -11.88 -6.54 -1.48
C ARG A 132 -12.35 -5.20 -2.01
N MET A 133 -12.72 -5.17 -3.29
CA MET A 133 -13.43 -4.08 -3.96
C MET A 133 -14.64 -4.61 -4.71
N ARG A 134 -15.76 -3.89 -4.67
CA ARG A 134 -16.99 -4.30 -5.35
C ARG A 134 -16.86 -4.09 -6.86
N LEU A 135 -17.34 -5.05 -7.66
CA LEU A 135 -17.32 -4.98 -9.13
C LEU A 135 -17.94 -3.68 -9.68
N ARG A 136 -19.01 -3.17 -9.05
CA ARG A 136 -19.70 -1.94 -9.47
C ARG A 136 -18.80 -0.69 -9.46
N VAL A 137 -17.78 -0.66 -8.61
CA VAL A 137 -16.85 0.48 -8.52
C VAL A 137 -16.12 0.70 -9.83
N ILE A 138 -15.78 -0.35 -10.56
CA ILE A 138 -15.02 -0.30 -11.81
C ILE A 138 -15.73 0.56 -12.87
N PRO A 139 -16.93 0.21 -13.36
CA PRO A 139 -17.61 1.00 -14.38
C PRO A 139 -18.05 2.37 -13.87
N VAL A 140 -18.47 2.48 -12.60
CA VAL A 140 -18.90 3.77 -12.03
C VAL A 140 -17.72 4.74 -11.97
N LYS A 141 -16.53 4.28 -11.51
CA LYS A 141 -15.34 5.13 -11.47
C LYS A 141 -14.91 5.56 -12.85
N LEU A 142 -14.93 4.64 -13.83
CA LEU A 142 -14.57 4.94 -15.21
C LEU A 142 -15.44 6.08 -15.76
N VAL A 143 -16.76 5.92 -15.75
CA VAL A 143 -17.68 6.90 -16.33
C VAL A 143 -17.69 8.20 -15.53
N ALA A 144 -17.74 8.13 -14.20
CA ALA A 144 -17.78 9.32 -13.35
C ALA A 144 -16.51 10.17 -13.49
N SER A 145 -15.34 9.55 -13.58
CA SER A 145 -14.07 10.28 -13.76
C SER A 145 -13.93 10.84 -15.17
N ALA A 146 -14.37 10.12 -16.20
CA ALA A 146 -14.39 10.63 -17.57
C ALA A 146 -15.28 11.89 -17.67
N ILE A 147 -16.47 11.88 -17.04
CA ILE A 147 -17.36 13.05 -17.00
C ILE A 147 -16.73 14.19 -16.19
N THR A 148 -16.19 13.93 -14.99
CA THR A 148 -15.61 14.98 -14.14
C THR A 148 -14.44 15.69 -14.82
N ILE A 149 -13.49 14.91 -15.36
CA ILE A 149 -12.28 15.46 -16.00
C ILE A 149 -12.65 16.05 -17.37
N GLY A 150 -13.42 15.30 -18.17
CA GLY A 150 -13.81 15.71 -19.51
C GLY A 150 -14.75 16.92 -19.55
N SER A 151 -15.43 17.27 -18.46
CA SER A 151 -16.15 18.54 -18.34
C SER A 151 -15.27 19.72 -17.91
N GLY A 152 -13.98 19.52 -17.64
CA GLY A 152 -13.03 20.54 -17.21
C GLY A 152 -12.67 20.50 -15.73
N GLY A 153 -13.11 19.51 -14.96
CA GLY A 153 -12.66 19.32 -13.59
C GLY A 153 -11.12 19.15 -13.53
N SER A 154 -10.47 19.88 -12.63
CA SER A 154 -9.01 19.77 -12.43
C SER A 154 -8.69 18.51 -11.67
N ALA A 155 -8.39 17.44 -12.40
CA ALA A 155 -8.07 16.14 -11.80
C ALA A 155 -7.22 15.30 -12.76
N GLY A 156 -6.44 14.40 -12.21
CA GLY A 156 -5.64 13.43 -12.96
C GLY A 156 -6.41 12.13 -13.24
N ARG A 157 -5.97 11.41 -14.27
CA ARG A 157 -6.51 10.13 -14.68
C ARG A 157 -5.94 8.93 -13.91
N GLU A 158 -4.89 9.13 -13.16
CA GLU A 158 -4.10 8.09 -12.49
C GLU A 158 -4.83 7.44 -11.32
N GLY A 159 -5.43 8.29 -10.48
CA GLY A 159 -6.23 7.83 -9.34
C GLY A 159 -7.39 6.95 -9.77
N PRO A 160 -8.21 7.39 -10.74
CA PRO A 160 -9.22 6.53 -11.37
C PRO A 160 -8.65 5.25 -11.96
N ALA A 161 -7.56 5.32 -12.73
CA ALA A 161 -6.91 4.13 -13.28
C ALA A 161 -6.47 3.16 -12.19
N ALA A 162 -5.85 3.65 -11.12
CA ALA A 162 -5.46 2.85 -9.96
C ALA A 162 -6.66 2.13 -9.32
N GLN A 163 -7.80 2.83 -9.16
CA GLN A 163 -8.99 2.27 -8.54
C GLN A 163 -9.72 1.26 -9.45
N ILE A 164 -9.86 1.56 -10.73
CA ILE A 164 -10.45 0.67 -11.74
C ILE A 164 -9.65 -0.63 -11.79
N SER A 165 -8.34 -0.50 -11.95
CA SER A 165 -7.44 -1.63 -12.16
C SER A 165 -7.18 -2.43 -10.89
N GLY A 166 -7.04 -1.77 -9.75
CA GLY A 166 -7.01 -2.43 -8.44
C GLY A 166 -8.30 -3.21 -8.19
N GLY A 167 -9.45 -2.63 -8.55
CA GLY A 167 -10.74 -3.32 -8.54
C GLY A 167 -10.78 -4.55 -9.43
N ILE A 168 -10.22 -4.49 -10.64
CA ILE A 168 -10.08 -5.63 -11.56
C ILE A 168 -9.25 -6.74 -10.90
N GLY A 169 -8.07 -6.41 -10.35
CA GLY A 169 -7.23 -7.37 -9.62
C GLY A 169 -7.97 -8.02 -8.45
N SER A 170 -8.69 -7.24 -7.66
CA SER A 170 -9.52 -7.74 -6.56
C SER A 170 -10.63 -8.69 -7.01
N VAL A 171 -11.36 -8.34 -8.08
CA VAL A 171 -12.46 -9.15 -8.62
C VAL A 171 -11.95 -10.44 -9.25
N ILE A 172 -10.84 -10.41 -9.99
CA ILE A 172 -10.20 -11.61 -10.54
C ILE A 172 -9.81 -12.55 -9.38
N ALA A 173 -9.19 -12.04 -8.33
CA ALA A 173 -8.82 -12.83 -7.16
C ALA A 173 -10.04 -13.47 -6.48
N ASP A 174 -11.13 -12.72 -6.27
CA ASP A 174 -12.37 -13.26 -5.70
C ASP A 174 -13.00 -14.35 -6.58
N ARG A 175 -12.98 -14.17 -7.93
CA ARG A 175 -13.53 -15.17 -8.87
C ARG A 175 -12.70 -16.46 -8.92
N LEU A 176 -11.40 -16.36 -8.65
CA LEU A 176 -10.49 -17.50 -8.58
C LEU A 176 -10.44 -18.14 -7.19
N GLY A 177 -11.21 -17.64 -6.22
CA GLY A 177 -11.25 -18.16 -4.86
C GLY A 177 -9.94 -17.94 -4.08
N LEU A 178 -9.15 -16.90 -4.43
CA LEU A 178 -7.90 -16.61 -3.78
C LEU A 178 -8.12 -16.07 -2.35
N ASP A 179 -7.22 -16.38 -1.45
CA ASP A 179 -7.27 -15.93 -0.06
C ASP A 179 -7.06 -14.39 0.08
N ALA A 180 -7.15 -13.89 1.30
CA ALA A 180 -7.01 -12.45 1.55
C ALA A 180 -5.61 -11.90 1.25
N VAL A 181 -4.55 -12.71 1.39
CA VAL A 181 -3.16 -12.32 1.12
C VAL A 181 -2.95 -12.22 -0.38
N GLU A 182 -3.32 -13.26 -1.12
CA GLU A 182 -3.22 -13.28 -2.59
C GLU A 182 -4.10 -12.21 -3.23
N ARG A 183 -5.30 -11.97 -2.70
CA ARG A 183 -6.20 -10.92 -3.17
C ARG A 183 -5.63 -9.52 -2.97
N ARG A 184 -4.96 -9.24 -1.83
CA ARG A 184 -4.24 -7.99 -1.62
C ARG A 184 -3.12 -7.81 -2.65
N ARG A 185 -2.35 -8.86 -2.94
CA ARG A 185 -1.31 -8.84 -3.98
C ARG A 185 -1.90 -8.58 -5.37
N ALA A 186 -3.02 -9.22 -5.70
CA ALA A 186 -3.72 -9.01 -6.96
C ALA A 186 -4.31 -7.59 -7.09
N LEU A 187 -4.85 -7.02 -5.99
CA LEU A 187 -5.30 -5.62 -5.91
C LEU A 187 -4.15 -4.66 -6.24
N VAL A 188 -2.99 -4.83 -5.58
CA VAL A 188 -1.77 -4.02 -5.78
C VAL A 188 -1.24 -4.18 -7.19
N ALA A 189 -1.18 -5.41 -7.71
CA ALA A 189 -0.76 -5.69 -9.08
C ALA A 189 -1.67 -5.03 -10.12
N GLY A 190 -2.98 -5.05 -9.90
CA GLY A 190 -3.94 -4.32 -10.72
C GLY A 190 -3.70 -2.80 -10.66
N MET A 191 -3.51 -2.23 -9.47
CA MET A 191 -3.20 -0.81 -9.29
C MET A 191 -1.96 -0.41 -10.10
N GLY A 192 -0.85 -1.16 -9.97
CA GLY A 192 0.38 -0.92 -10.72
C GLY A 192 0.20 -1.05 -12.22
N ALA A 193 -0.59 -2.03 -12.68
CA ALA A 193 -0.88 -2.25 -14.08
C ALA A 193 -1.64 -1.06 -14.71
N GLY A 194 -2.65 -0.52 -14.00
CA GLY A 194 -3.43 0.61 -14.51
C GLY A 194 -2.64 1.91 -14.58
N VAL A 195 -1.87 2.19 -13.53
CA VAL A 195 -0.98 3.37 -13.50
C VAL A 195 0.10 3.25 -14.57
N GLY A 196 0.77 2.07 -14.65
CA GLY A 196 1.83 1.83 -15.63
C GLY A 196 1.36 1.90 -17.08
N ALA A 197 0.16 1.43 -17.38
CA ALA A 197 -0.41 1.52 -18.73
C ALA A 197 -0.71 2.98 -19.12
N ILE A 198 -1.46 3.71 -18.28
CA ILE A 198 -1.94 5.07 -18.59
C ILE A 198 -0.81 6.10 -18.68
N PHE A 199 0.29 5.87 -17.94
CA PHE A 199 1.48 6.70 -17.97
C PHE A 199 2.55 6.23 -18.97
N ARG A 200 2.32 5.09 -19.62
CA ARG A 200 3.35 4.42 -20.43
C ARG A 200 4.65 4.21 -19.65
N ALA A 201 4.50 3.92 -18.38
CA ALA A 201 5.57 3.82 -17.37
C ALA A 201 5.42 2.52 -16.56
N PRO A 202 5.70 1.34 -17.16
CA PRO A 202 5.42 0.06 -16.52
C PRO A 202 6.23 -0.19 -15.24
N LEU A 203 7.48 0.25 -15.18
CA LEU A 203 8.32 0.10 -14.00
C LEU A 203 7.87 1.08 -12.89
N GLY A 204 7.64 2.33 -13.24
CA GLY A 204 7.15 3.35 -12.32
C GLY A 204 5.78 2.98 -11.73
N GLY A 205 4.85 2.49 -12.57
CA GLY A 205 3.53 2.04 -12.12
C GLY A 205 3.59 0.86 -11.14
N ALA A 206 4.42 -0.14 -11.43
CA ALA A 206 4.61 -1.28 -10.54
C ALA A 206 5.22 -0.87 -9.18
N MET A 207 6.19 0.03 -9.18
CA MET A 207 6.80 0.57 -7.97
C MET A 207 5.84 1.46 -7.18
N MET A 208 5.04 2.30 -7.87
CA MET A 208 4.02 3.14 -7.25
C MET A 208 3.01 2.31 -6.43
N ALA A 209 2.57 1.20 -6.97
CA ALA A 209 1.62 0.32 -6.29
C ALA A 209 2.21 -0.32 -5.02
N ALA A 210 3.51 -0.58 -4.98
CA ALA A 210 4.17 -1.14 -3.82
C ALA A 210 4.54 -0.08 -2.77
N GLU A 211 4.99 1.10 -3.20
CA GLU A 211 5.52 2.16 -2.35
C GLU A 211 4.40 3.03 -1.74
N ALA A 212 3.36 3.37 -2.50
CA ALA A 212 2.31 4.28 -2.05
C ALA A 212 1.39 3.73 -0.93
N LEU A 213 1.53 2.47 -0.55
CA LEU A 213 0.75 1.87 0.54
C LEU A 213 1.22 2.36 1.93
N TYR A 214 2.47 2.75 2.05
CA TYR A 214 3.13 3.09 3.31
C TYR A 214 3.85 4.44 3.20
N ARG A 215 4.11 5.08 4.35
CA ARG A 215 4.91 6.31 4.39
C ARG A 215 6.40 6.02 4.45
N ASP A 216 6.80 5.00 5.22
CA ASP A 216 8.20 4.71 5.55
C ASP A 216 8.60 3.26 5.20
N ASP A 217 7.80 2.56 4.37
CA ASP A 217 7.99 1.15 4.02
C ASP A 217 7.44 0.88 2.61
N PHE A 218 7.53 -0.36 2.11
CA PHE A 218 6.95 -0.76 0.82
C PHE A 218 6.52 -2.24 0.80
N GLU A 219 5.58 -2.60 -0.07
CA GLU A 219 5.02 -3.95 -0.19
C GLU A 219 5.85 -4.82 -1.14
N ALA A 220 6.99 -5.32 -0.64
CA ALA A 220 7.93 -6.12 -1.44
C ALA A 220 7.30 -7.40 -2.03
N ASP A 221 6.34 -8.00 -1.31
CA ASP A 221 5.71 -9.26 -1.71
C ASP A 221 4.80 -9.11 -2.95
N ALA A 222 4.39 -7.88 -3.28
CA ALA A 222 3.55 -7.58 -4.45
C ALA A 222 4.36 -7.13 -5.69
N ILE A 223 5.64 -6.76 -5.55
CA ILE A 223 6.44 -6.15 -6.64
C ILE A 223 6.49 -7.04 -7.87
N LEU A 224 6.81 -8.32 -7.73
CA LEU A 224 6.96 -9.22 -8.86
C LEU A 224 5.66 -9.35 -9.67
N LEU A 225 4.54 -9.53 -8.98
CA LEU A 225 3.23 -9.63 -9.62
C LEU A 225 2.84 -8.30 -10.28
N SER A 226 3.15 -7.17 -9.63
CA SER A 226 2.92 -5.81 -10.17
C SER A 226 3.75 -5.53 -11.41
N LEU A 227 5.03 -5.95 -11.45
CA LEU A 227 5.88 -5.81 -12.64
C LEU A 227 5.31 -6.59 -13.83
N ILE A 228 4.92 -7.85 -13.63
CA ILE A 228 4.35 -8.69 -14.69
C ILE A 228 3.05 -8.08 -15.21
N SER A 229 2.14 -7.70 -14.32
CA SER A 229 0.86 -7.13 -14.73
C SER A 229 1.01 -5.75 -15.37
N SER A 230 1.94 -4.93 -14.90
CA SER A 230 2.20 -3.60 -15.44
C SER A 230 2.79 -3.64 -16.85
N ILE A 231 3.79 -4.52 -17.10
CA ILE A 231 4.36 -4.64 -18.45
C ILE A 231 3.36 -5.20 -19.45
N VAL A 232 2.49 -6.16 -19.06
CA VAL A 232 1.45 -6.69 -19.94
C VAL A 232 0.40 -5.61 -20.22
N ALA A 233 -0.04 -4.86 -19.22
CA ALA A 233 -1.00 -3.77 -19.42
C ALA A 233 -0.42 -2.65 -20.31
N PHE A 234 0.85 -2.30 -20.11
CA PHE A 234 1.58 -1.35 -20.96
C PHE A 234 1.67 -1.86 -22.41
N ALA A 235 1.98 -3.16 -22.62
CA ALA A 235 2.05 -3.74 -23.95
C ALA A 235 0.69 -3.69 -24.68
N VAL A 236 -0.41 -3.98 -23.96
CA VAL A 236 -1.78 -3.91 -24.52
C VAL A 236 -2.16 -2.47 -24.84
N TYR A 237 -1.90 -1.54 -23.93
CA TYR A 237 -2.21 -0.11 -24.09
C TYR A 237 -1.39 0.51 -25.23
N GLY A 238 -0.07 0.23 -25.27
CA GLY A 238 0.84 0.74 -26.30
C GLY A 238 0.57 0.17 -27.68
N ALA A 239 0.04 -1.05 -27.79
CA ALA A 239 -0.40 -1.61 -29.09
C ALA A 239 -1.57 -0.82 -29.71
N TRP A 240 -2.31 -0.03 -28.90
CA TRP A 240 -3.41 0.81 -29.37
C TRP A 240 -2.97 2.27 -29.57
N TYR A 241 -2.18 2.84 -28.62
CA TYR A 241 -1.82 4.28 -28.58
C TYR A 241 -0.34 4.56 -28.87
N ASP A 242 0.46 3.55 -29.27
CA ASP A 242 1.90 3.65 -29.42
C ASP A 242 2.68 3.62 -28.07
N TYR A 243 4.00 3.41 -28.18
CA TYR A 243 4.95 3.24 -27.07
C TYR A 243 5.78 4.51 -26.82
N THR A 244 5.49 5.60 -27.52
CA THR A 244 6.20 6.87 -27.36
C THR A 244 6.00 7.43 -25.95
N PRO A 245 7.04 8.01 -25.30
CA PRO A 245 6.90 8.71 -24.03
C PRO A 245 5.85 9.81 -24.11
N ILE A 246 5.19 10.11 -22.98
CA ILE A 246 4.13 11.13 -22.91
C ILE A 246 4.70 12.51 -23.23
N PHE A 247 5.88 12.85 -22.65
CA PHE A 247 6.55 14.11 -22.88
C PHE A 247 7.69 13.95 -23.89
N GLY A 248 7.72 14.80 -24.90
CA GLY A 248 8.74 14.81 -25.96
C GLY A 248 9.77 15.91 -25.77
N GLY A 249 10.84 15.86 -26.61
CA GLY A 249 11.87 16.89 -26.62
C GLY A 249 12.87 16.83 -25.46
N THR A 250 12.88 15.72 -24.71
CA THR A 250 13.66 15.60 -23.47
C THR A 250 14.95 14.78 -23.61
N SER A 251 15.18 14.15 -24.77
CA SER A 251 16.33 13.24 -25.01
C SER A 251 17.69 13.93 -25.02
N GLY A 252 17.72 15.27 -25.21
CA GLY A 252 18.97 16.06 -25.23
C GLY A 252 19.48 16.50 -23.87
N PHE A 253 18.69 16.34 -22.80
CA PHE A 253 19.06 16.82 -21.48
C PHE A 253 19.81 15.75 -20.70
N SER A 254 20.95 16.11 -20.13
CA SER A 254 21.74 15.25 -19.25
C SER A 254 22.37 16.08 -18.14
N PHE A 255 22.40 15.51 -16.93
CA PHE A 255 23.13 16.12 -15.84
C PHE A 255 24.66 15.93 -16.07
N SER A 256 25.35 17.02 -16.30
CA SER A 256 26.81 17.01 -16.54
C SER A 256 27.56 18.05 -15.71
N ASN A 257 26.85 19.01 -15.09
CA ASN A 257 27.48 20.09 -14.33
C ASN A 257 27.11 20.03 -12.85
N PRO A 258 28.02 19.65 -11.91
CA PRO A 258 27.75 19.65 -10.48
C PRO A 258 27.41 21.03 -9.89
N GLU A 259 27.72 22.14 -10.55
CA GLU A 259 27.37 23.48 -10.10
C GLU A 259 25.87 23.74 -10.12
N GLU A 260 25.09 22.92 -10.83
CA GLU A 260 23.64 22.96 -10.84
C GLU A 260 23.00 22.39 -9.55
N LEU A 261 23.70 21.53 -8.79
CA LEU A 261 23.11 20.85 -7.61
C LEU A 261 22.53 21.80 -6.55
N PRO A 262 23.15 22.95 -6.20
CA PRO A 262 22.54 23.89 -5.27
C PRO A 262 21.16 24.42 -5.73
N TYR A 263 20.96 24.59 -7.04
CA TYR A 263 19.69 25.06 -7.59
C TYR A 263 18.61 23.96 -7.52
N TYR A 264 18.98 22.69 -7.77
CA TYR A 264 18.05 21.57 -7.55
C TYR A 264 17.71 21.36 -6.08
N LEU A 265 18.65 21.63 -5.15
CA LEU A 265 18.36 21.65 -3.73
C LEU A 265 17.38 22.76 -3.38
N ALA A 266 17.58 23.97 -3.87
CA ALA A 266 16.67 25.10 -3.65
C ALA A 266 15.27 24.83 -4.24
N LEU A 267 15.21 24.24 -5.44
CA LEU A 267 13.95 23.78 -6.04
C LEU A 267 13.29 22.72 -5.13
N GLY A 268 14.06 21.78 -4.56
CA GLY A 268 13.56 20.78 -3.61
C GLY A 268 12.91 21.40 -2.38
N VAL A 269 13.48 22.48 -1.82
CA VAL A 269 12.87 23.24 -0.72
C VAL A 269 11.54 23.85 -1.15
N ALA A 270 11.50 24.52 -2.32
CA ALA A 270 10.27 25.12 -2.84
C ALA A 270 9.19 24.04 -3.12
N CYS A 271 9.59 22.89 -3.68
CA CYS A 271 8.70 21.76 -3.92
C CYS A 271 8.14 21.15 -2.63
N GLY A 272 8.96 21.00 -1.59
CA GLY A 272 8.51 20.52 -0.28
C GLY A 272 7.47 21.46 0.35
N LEU A 273 7.68 22.76 0.29
CA LEU A 273 6.74 23.77 0.79
C LEU A 273 5.42 23.75 -0.01
N LEU A 274 5.51 23.69 -1.35
CA LEU A 274 4.33 23.59 -2.22
C LEU A 274 3.57 22.27 -1.96
N GLY A 275 4.30 21.17 -1.74
CA GLY A 275 3.72 19.86 -1.38
C GLY A 275 2.92 19.92 -0.07
N ILE A 276 3.50 20.52 0.99
CA ILE A 276 2.79 20.71 2.27
C ILE A 276 1.52 21.55 2.06
N LEU A 277 1.63 22.63 1.28
CA LEU A 277 0.48 23.47 0.94
C LEU A 277 -0.60 22.68 0.22
N TYR A 278 -0.22 21.82 -0.72
CA TYR A 278 -1.16 20.97 -1.45
C TYR A 278 -1.84 19.95 -0.53
N ALA A 279 -1.09 19.18 0.23
CA ALA A 279 -1.65 18.17 1.11
C ALA A 279 -2.62 18.78 2.14
N ARG A 280 -2.20 19.85 2.83
CA ARG A 280 -3.04 20.55 3.82
C ARG A 280 -4.24 21.28 3.19
N GLY A 281 -4.04 21.91 2.03
CA GLY A 281 -5.10 22.60 1.29
C GLY A 281 -6.17 21.62 0.83
N PHE A 282 -5.75 20.46 0.31
CA PHE A 282 -6.65 19.37 -0.08
C PHE A 282 -7.43 18.83 1.12
N GLU A 283 -6.75 18.53 2.22
CA GLU A 283 -7.38 18.05 3.45
C GLU A 283 -8.38 19.05 4.03
N THR A 284 -8.00 20.32 4.10
CA THR A 284 -8.87 21.41 4.59
C THR A 284 -10.11 21.56 3.72
N THR A 285 -9.95 21.46 2.39
CA THR A 285 -11.07 21.53 1.44
C THR A 285 -12.02 20.34 1.64
N GLN A 286 -11.50 19.12 1.79
CA GLN A 286 -12.36 17.96 2.10
C GLN A 286 -13.14 18.15 3.40
N ASP A 287 -12.48 18.64 4.44
CA ASP A 287 -13.16 18.85 5.74
C ASP A 287 -14.20 19.97 5.69
N LEU A 288 -13.95 21.02 4.90
CA LEU A 288 -14.92 22.08 4.64
C LEU A 288 -16.18 21.51 3.95
N PHE A 289 -16.00 20.73 2.86
CA PHE A 289 -17.11 20.11 2.16
C PHE A 289 -17.82 19.04 3.00
N ARG A 290 -17.12 18.33 3.91
CA ARG A 290 -17.76 17.41 4.86
C ARG A 290 -18.74 18.15 5.80
N ARG A 291 -18.36 19.33 6.28
CA ARG A 291 -19.19 20.15 7.19
C ARG A 291 -20.40 20.81 6.49
N LEU A 292 -20.35 20.94 5.16
CA LEU A 292 -21.46 21.53 4.41
C LEU A 292 -22.70 20.64 4.51
N THR A 293 -23.86 21.22 4.84
CA THR A 293 -25.13 20.50 5.04
C THR A 293 -25.81 20.06 3.74
N ALA A 294 -25.25 20.41 2.57
CA ALA A 294 -25.76 20.01 1.26
C ALA A 294 -25.74 18.48 1.05
N PRO A 295 -26.66 17.91 0.25
CA PRO A 295 -26.62 16.50 -0.14
C PRO A 295 -25.27 16.11 -0.76
N ARG A 296 -24.79 14.89 -0.48
CA ARG A 296 -23.47 14.46 -0.93
C ARG A 296 -23.28 14.57 -2.45
N TRP A 297 -24.29 14.24 -3.23
CA TRP A 297 -24.27 14.29 -4.71
C TRP A 297 -24.24 15.72 -5.29
N VAL A 298 -24.61 16.75 -4.51
CA VAL A 298 -24.57 18.16 -4.91
C VAL A 298 -23.22 18.80 -4.65
N LYS A 299 -22.47 18.32 -3.65
CA LYS A 299 -21.18 18.91 -3.24
C LYS A 299 -20.18 19.02 -4.39
N PRO A 300 -19.98 17.97 -5.25
CA PRO A 300 -19.12 18.09 -6.42
C PRO A 300 -19.54 19.22 -7.37
N ALA A 301 -20.84 19.46 -7.54
CA ALA A 301 -21.33 20.54 -8.38
C ALA A 301 -20.89 21.92 -7.87
N ILE A 302 -20.96 22.14 -6.56
CA ILE A 302 -20.49 23.39 -5.95
C ILE A 302 -19.00 23.58 -6.22
N GLY A 303 -18.18 22.54 -6.00
CA GLY A 303 -16.76 22.54 -6.33
C GLY A 303 -16.50 22.82 -7.81
N GLY A 304 -17.26 22.17 -8.69
CA GLY A 304 -17.18 22.34 -10.14
C GLY A 304 -17.51 23.76 -10.62
N VAL A 305 -18.53 24.39 -10.07
CA VAL A 305 -18.86 25.79 -10.38
C VAL A 305 -17.73 26.73 -9.98
N LEU A 306 -17.17 26.55 -8.79
CA LEU A 306 -16.04 27.36 -8.32
C LEU A 306 -14.79 27.16 -9.21
N VAL A 307 -14.51 25.93 -9.63
CA VAL A 307 -13.43 25.62 -10.59
C VAL A 307 -13.68 26.30 -11.93
N GLY A 308 -14.90 26.23 -12.45
CA GLY A 308 -15.28 26.90 -13.69
C GLY A 308 -15.18 28.42 -13.61
N CYS A 309 -15.50 29.03 -12.46
CA CYS A 309 -15.28 30.47 -12.23
C CYS A 309 -13.79 30.85 -12.29
N ILE A 310 -12.91 30.03 -11.72
CA ILE A 310 -11.46 30.23 -11.82
C ILE A 310 -11.02 30.09 -13.28
N ALA A 311 -11.55 29.09 -14.00
CA ALA A 311 -11.22 28.83 -15.39
C ALA A 311 -11.63 29.94 -16.36
N MET A 312 -12.58 30.80 -16.00
CA MET A 312 -12.91 31.98 -16.80
C MET A 312 -11.72 32.96 -16.97
N PHE A 313 -10.83 33.00 -15.96
CA PHE A 313 -9.65 33.85 -15.91
C PHE A 313 -8.36 33.11 -16.24
N ALA A 314 -8.25 31.86 -15.84
CA ALA A 314 -7.09 30.98 -16.01
C ALA A 314 -7.53 29.59 -16.49
N PRO A 315 -7.89 29.40 -17.76
CA PRO A 315 -8.30 28.10 -18.28
C PRO A 315 -7.18 27.04 -18.21
N GLU A 316 -5.94 27.48 -18.08
CA GLU A 316 -4.76 26.63 -17.87
C GLU A 316 -4.80 25.86 -16.55
N ALA A 317 -5.61 26.32 -15.58
CA ALA A 317 -5.71 25.70 -14.25
C ALA A 317 -6.68 24.51 -14.17
N ILE A 318 -7.39 24.17 -15.25
CA ILE A 318 -8.37 23.07 -15.27
C ILE A 318 -7.92 21.85 -16.08
N HIS A 319 -8.76 20.80 -16.11
CA HIS A 319 -8.48 19.55 -16.82
C HIS A 319 -7.20 18.86 -16.30
N ILE A 320 -6.58 17.94 -17.04
CA ILE A 320 -5.38 17.19 -16.63
C ILE A 320 -4.15 18.10 -16.54
N GLY A 321 -3.87 18.89 -17.58
CA GLY A 321 -2.83 19.92 -17.62
C GLY A 321 -1.46 19.48 -18.13
N TYR A 322 -1.30 18.25 -18.62
CA TYR A 322 0.01 17.77 -19.11
C TYR A 322 0.53 18.51 -20.33
N GLY A 323 -0.34 18.99 -21.21
CA GLY A 323 0.08 19.79 -22.33
C GLY A 323 0.74 21.13 -21.91
N TRP A 324 0.30 21.71 -20.79
CA TRP A 324 0.95 22.92 -20.24
C TRP A 324 2.34 22.62 -19.67
N VAL A 325 2.54 21.43 -19.09
CA VAL A 325 3.87 20.95 -18.70
C VAL A 325 4.75 20.74 -19.93
N GLN A 326 4.22 20.11 -20.99
CA GLN A 326 4.94 19.93 -22.26
C GLN A 326 5.44 21.25 -22.82
N ARG A 327 4.61 22.27 -22.87
CA ARG A 327 4.97 23.61 -23.31
C ARG A 327 6.04 24.26 -22.42
N SER A 328 6.06 23.94 -21.14
CA SER A 328 7.05 24.46 -20.19
C SER A 328 8.43 23.80 -20.28
N LEU A 329 8.64 22.85 -21.21
CA LEU A 329 9.94 22.18 -21.38
C LEU A 329 10.93 22.99 -22.24
N THR A 330 10.48 24.03 -22.95
CA THR A 330 11.32 24.82 -23.83
C THR A 330 11.40 26.28 -23.36
N PRO A 331 12.55 26.96 -23.53
CA PRO A 331 12.73 28.34 -23.10
C PRO A 331 11.73 29.33 -23.72
N ASP A 332 11.51 29.23 -25.04
CA ASP A 332 10.62 30.13 -25.76
C ASP A 332 9.19 30.07 -25.23
N GLU A 333 8.66 28.88 -25.06
CA GLU A 333 7.31 28.65 -24.53
C GLU A 333 7.16 29.15 -23.08
N VAL A 334 8.19 28.96 -22.22
CA VAL A 334 8.17 29.50 -20.84
C VAL A 334 8.16 31.03 -20.85
N MET A 335 8.85 31.66 -21.79
CA MET A 335 8.89 33.12 -21.92
C MET A 335 7.57 33.68 -22.44
N ASP A 336 6.81 32.93 -23.24
CA ASP A 336 5.51 33.34 -23.76
C ASP A 336 4.40 33.37 -22.67
N PHE A 337 4.55 32.61 -21.58
CA PHE A 337 3.62 32.75 -20.46
C PHE A 337 3.68 34.14 -19.86
N SER A 338 2.53 34.74 -19.59
CA SER A 338 2.48 35.97 -18.80
C SER A 338 3.04 35.72 -17.39
N LEU A 339 3.77 36.68 -16.84
CA LEU A 339 4.46 36.55 -15.57
C LEU A 339 3.48 36.19 -14.42
N TRP A 340 2.29 36.84 -14.41
CA TRP A 340 1.29 36.56 -13.40
C TRP A 340 0.79 35.12 -13.47
N LEU A 341 0.63 34.60 -14.70
CA LEU A 341 0.09 33.23 -14.90
C LEU A 341 1.08 32.17 -14.43
N ILE A 342 2.36 32.30 -14.83
CA ILE A 342 3.38 31.32 -14.41
C ILE A 342 3.60 31.31 -12.88
N ILE A 343 3.45 32.49 -12.23
CA ILE A 343 3.48 32.58 -10.76
C ILE A 343 2.25 31.95 -10.13
N ALA A 344 1.07 32.20 -10.68
CA ALA A 344 -0.20 31.77 -10.10
C ALA A 344 -0.51 30.30 -10.34
N LEU A 345 -0.05 29.73 -11.46
CA LEU A 345 -0.49 28.43 -11.95
C LEU A 345 -0.18 27.24 -10.99
N PRO A 346 1.00 27.15 -10.33
CA PRO A 346 1.24 26.13 -9.31
C PRO A 346 0.18 26.14 -8.19
N PHE A 347 -0.22 27.33 -7.73
CA PHE A 347 -1.21 27.52 -6.66
C PHE A 347 -2.64 27.30 -7.15
N LEU A 348 -2.97 27.82 -8.34
CA LEU A 348 -4.29 27.64 -8.94
C LEU A 348 -4.58 26.15 -9.19
N ARG A 349 -3.59 25.36 -9.63
CA ARG A 349 -3.71 23.92 -9.79
C ARG A 349 -4.04 23.21 -8.47
N ILE A 350 -3.41 23.61 -7.38
CA ILE A 350 -3.72 23.08 -6.04
C ILE A 350 -5.16 23.41 -5.64
N ILE A 351 -5.59 24.65 -5.84
CA ILE A 351 -6.94 25.12 -5.49
C ILE A 351 -7.99 24.39 -6.32
N THR A 352 -7.83 24.36 -7.65
CA THR A 352 -8.81 23.74 -8.55
C THR A 352 -8.89 22.23 -8.36
N ALA A 353 -7.76 21.55 -8.14
CA ALA A 353 -7.76 20.11 -7.82
C ALA A 353 -8.41 19.82 -6.46
N SER A 354 -8.12 20.63 -5.45
CA SER A 354 -8.73 20.50 -4.13
C SER A 354 -10.25 20.72 -4.18
N LEU A 355 -10.72 21.71 -4.95
CA LEU A 355 -12.15 21.96 -5.15
C LEU A 355 -12.82 20.85 -5.96
N THR A 356 -12.18 20.33 -7.01
CA THR A 356 -12.74 19.25 -7.83
C THR A 356 -12.86 17.95 -7.04
N VAL A 357 -11.75 17.46 -6.52
CA VAL A 357 -11.66 16.12 -5.90
C VAL A 357 -12.06 16.17 -4.42
N GLY A 358 -11.67 17.23 -3.71
CA GLY A 358 -11.99 17.42 -2.29
C GLY A 358 -13.47 17.66 -2.01
N SER A 359 -14.25 18.16 -2.99
CA SER A 359 -15.71 18.25 -2.89
C SER A 359 -16.44 16.91 -3.02
N GLY A 360 -15.71 15.82 -3.37
CA GLY A 360 -16.26 14.49 -3.62
C GLY A 360 -16.33 14.13 -5.12
N GLY A 361 -15.79 14.94 -6.01
CA GLY A 361 -15.71 14.64 -7.44
C GLY A 361 -14.80 13.43 -7.72
N ALA A 362 -15.17 12.63 -8.72
CA ALA A 362 -14.40 11.46 -9.11
C ALA A 362 -13.21 11.84 -9.99
N GLY A 363 -11.98 11.79 -9.45
CA GLY A 363 -10.77 12.16 -10.20
C GLY A 363 -9.51 11.96 -9.36
N GLY A 364 -8.33 11.96 -9.99
CA GLY A 364 -7.04 11.80 -9.31
C GLY A 364 -6.45 13.13 -8.83
N ILE A 365 -5.69 13.08 -7.76
CA ILE A 365 -4.93 14.24 -7.23
C ILE A 365 -3.45 14.21 -7.66
N PHE A 366 -3.04 13.14 -8.30
CA PHE A 366 -1.67 12.88 -8.72
C PHE A 366 -1.25 13.83 -9.86
N GLY A 367 -1.97 13.78 -11.01
CA GLY A 367 -1.68 14.62 -12.17
C GLY A 367 -1.60 16.10 -11.83
N PRO A 368 -2.61 16.70 -11.15
CA PRO A 368 -2.54 18.09 -10.71
C PRO A 368 -1.31 18.40 -9.86
N GLY A 369 -0.89 17.48 -8.99
CA GLY A 369 0.32 17.64 -8.16
C GLY A 369 1.60 17.66 -8.99
N MET A 370 1.70 16.76 -9.98
CA MET A 370 2.82 16.79 -10.94
C MET A 370 2.84 18.09 -11.76
N VAL A 371 1.67 18.51 -12.25
CA VAL A 371 1.57 19.76 -13.03
C VAL A 371 1.96 20.97 -12.17
N ALA A 372 1.49 21.05 -10.93
CA ALA A 372 1.88 22.11 -10.01
C ALA A 372 3.40 22.15 -9.77
N GLY A 373 4.02 20.97 -9.61
CA GLY A 373 5.47 20.83 -9.47
C GLY A 373 6.23 21.23 -10.73
N GLY A 374 5.78 20.78 -11.89
CA GLY A 374 6.38 21.16 -13.18
C GLY A 374 6.31 22.66 -13.45
N MET A 375 5.14 23.28 -13.19
CA MET A 375 4.97 24.73 -13.33
C MET A 375 5.81 25.53 -12.32
N LEU A 376 6.02 24.99 -11.11
CA LEU A 376 6.97 25.57 -10.14
C LEU A 376 8.41 25.50 -10.67
N GLY A 377 8.79 24.38 -11.31
CA GLY A 377 10.10 24.25 -11.96
C GLY A 377 10.29 25.26 -13.11
N ALA A 378 9.26 25.46 -13.94
CA ALA A 378 9.27 26.46 -15.00
C ALA A 378 9.36 27.90 -14.46
N LEU A 379 8.59 28.20 -13.38
CA LEU A 379 8.69 29.49 -12.68
C LEU A 379 10.11 29.71 -12.12
N PHE A 380 10.68 28.67 -11.50
CA PHE A 380 12.02 28.75 -10.93
C PHE A 380 13.05 29.03 -12.01
N TRP A 381 12.96 28.38 -13.18
CA TRP A 381 13.80 28.66 -14.32
C TRP A 381 13.63 30.11 -14.79
N ARG A 382 12.42 30.57 -14.98
CA ARG A 382 12.15 31.94 -15.49
C ARG A 382 12.68 33.05 -14.58
N LEU A 383 12.73 32.81 -13.26
CA LEU A 383 13.22 33.80 -12.30
C LEU A 383 14.74 33.81 -12.15
N PHE A 384 15.42 32.70 -12.43
CA PHE A 384 16.82 32.50 -12.04
C PHE A 384 17.75 32.09 -13.19
N HIS A 385 17.26 31.95 -14.44
CA HIS A 385 18.04 31.47 -15.59
C HIS A 385 19.29 32.31 -15.91
N ASP A 386 19.36 33.58 -15.51
CA ASP A 386 20.51 34.45 -15.70
C ASP A 386 21.64 34.25 -14.69
N LEU A 387 21.42 33.39 -13.66
CA LEU A 387 22.44 33.18 -12.64
C LEU A 387 23.58 32.29 -13.16
N PRO A 388 24.84 32.54 -12.74
CA PRO A 388 25.98 31.71 -13.14
C PRO A 388 25.80 30.24 -12.70
N GLY A 389 26.07 29.31 -13.61
CA GLY A 389 25.96 27.88 -13.33
C GLY A 389 24.53 27.33 -13.20
N PHE A 390 23.52 28.14 -13.53
CA PHE A 390 22.12 27.71 -13.56
C PHE A 390 21.84 26.86 -14.82
N PRO A 391 20.91 25.87 -14.77
CA PRO A 391 20.51 25.10 -15.94
C PRO A 391 20.06 26.00 -17.11
N ALA A 392 20.64 25.78 -18.30
CA ALA A 392 20.32 26.58 -19.49
C ALA A 392 18.87 26.42 -19.96
N ASP A 393 18.32 25.20 -19.81
CA ASP A 393 16.99 24.86 -20.24
C ASP A 393 16.03 24.66 -19.05
N PRO A 394 14.71 24.95 -19.20
CA PRO A 394 13.72 24.76 -18.15
C PRO A 394 13.40 23.28 -17.90
N ALA A 395 13.55 22.39 -18.90
CA ALA A 395 13.10 21.01 -18.84
C ALA A 395 13.63 20.22 -17.63
N PRO A 396 14.93 20.29 -17.25
CA PRO A 396 15.41 19.60 -16.04
C PRO A 396 14.68 20.04 -14.77
N LEU A 397 14.42 21.35 -14.62
CA LEU A 397 13.72 21.89 -13.43
C LEU A 397 12.24 21.53 -13.43
N VAL A 398 11.58 21.54 -14.58
CA VAL A 398 10.19 21.13 -14.77
C VAL A 398 10.03 19.66 -14.40
N ILE A 399 10.86 18.78 -14.96
CA ILE A 399 10.84 17.33 -14.72
C ILE A 399 11.10 17.02 -13.24
N ILE A 400 12.13 17.63 -12.66
CA ILE A 400 12.47 17.44 -11.24
C ILE A 400 11.38 18.00 -10.32
N GLY A 401 10.77 19.13 -10.68
CA GLY A 401 9.64 19.69 -9.95
C GLY A 401 8.43 18.75 -9.91
N MET A 402 8.08 18.12 -11.05
CA MET A 402 7.03 17.10 -11.13
C MET A 402 7.28 15.96 -10.13
N ILE A 403 8.51 15.44 -10.12
CA ILE A 403 8.92 14.33 -9.24
C ILE A 403 8.86 14.76 -7.77
N ALA A 404 9.46 15.92 -7.45
CA ALA A 404 9.71 16.33 -6.07
C ALA A 404 8.43 16.70 -5.32
N VAL A 405 7.49 17.44 -5.94
CA VAL A 405 6.22 17.81 -5.28
C VAL A 405 5.39 16.59 -4.97
N PHE A 406 5.09 15.76 -5.97
CA PHE A 406 4.17 14.66 -5.73
C PHE A 406 4.85 13.48 -5.04
N GLY A 407 6.11 13.17 -5.38
CA GLY A 407 6.87 12.08 -4.75
C GLY A 407 7.03 12.25 -3.25
N SER A 408 7.19 13.50 -2.79
CA SER A 408 7.33 13.79 -1.35
C SER A 408 6.00 13.62 -0.59
N ILE A 409 4.88 14.14 -1.09
CA ILE A 409 3.59 14.08 -0.38
C ILE A 409 2.85 12.74 -0.52
N ALA A 410 3.17 11.97 -1.56
CA ALA A 410 2.67 10.61 -1.74
C ALA A 410 3.51 9.56 -0.99
N HIS A 411 4.65 9.94 -0.43
CA HIS A 411 5.65 9.06 0.15
C HIS A 411 6.07 7.93 -0.81
N ALA A 412 6.22 8.29 -2.10
CA ALA A 412 6.58 7.35 -3.16
C ALA A 412 7.70 7.96 -4.06
N PRO A 413 8.85 8.35 -3.48
CA PRO A 413 9.90 9.03 -4.21
C PRO A 413 10.54 8.17 -5.29
N LEU A 414 10.78 6.87 -5.04
CA LEU A 414 11.39 5.97 -6.01
C LEU A 414 10.47 5.73 -7.19
N ALA A 415 9.19 5.48 -6.90
CA ALA A 415 8.19 5.28 -7.94
C ALA A 415 8.05 6.51 -8.85
N MET A 416 8.05 7.70 -8.24
CA MET A 416 7.93 8.95 -9.00
C MET A 416 9.14 9.23 -9.88
N MET A 417 10.36 8.99 -9.38
CA MET A 417 11.57 9.13 -10.19
C MET A 417 11.54 8.19 -11.40
N LEU A 418 11.19 6.92 -11.21
CA LEU A 418 11.09 5.95 -12.29
C LEU A 418 9.97 6.31 -13.26
N MET A 419 8.78 6.65 -12.75
CA MET A 419 7.62 6.96 -13.57
C MET A 419 7.84 8.18 -14.46
N VAL A 420 8.33 9.30 -13.90
CA VAL A 420 8.58 10.51 -14.69
C VAL A 420 9.75 10.29 -15.65
N GLY A 421 10.77 9.50 -15.26
CA GLY A 421 11.83 9.07 -16.16
C GLY A 421 11.32 8.30 -17.38
N GLU A 422 10.38 7.35 -17.18
CA GLU A 422 9.75 6.63 -18.28
C GLU A 422 8.81 7.53 -19.11
N MET A 423 8.02 8.41 -18.47
CA MET A 423 7.13 9.37 -19.15
C MET A 423 7.87 10.38 -20.03
N THR A 424 9.10 10.72 -19.67
CA THR A 424 9.96 11.65 -20.42
C THR A 424 10.93 10.93 -21.33
N GLY A 425 11.08 9.61 -21.20
CA GLY A 425 12.12 8.85 -21.90
C GLY A 425 13.54 9.23 -21.48
N ASN A 426 13.71 9.90 -20.35
CA ASN A 426 15.02 10.41 -19.90
C ASN A 426 15.29 10.03 -18.44
N LEU A 427 16.20 9.08 -18.23
CA LEU A 427 16.64 8.65 -16.91
C LEU A 427 17.90 9.37 -16.41
N SER A 428 18.53 10.22 -17.24
CA SER A 428 19.77 10.92 -16.88
C SER A 428 19.56 11.98 -15.78
N LEU A 429 18.32 12.46 -15.62
CA LEU A 429 17.96 13.45 -14.60
C LEU A 429 17.65 12.81 -13.23
N LEU A 430 17.77 11.49 -13.08
CA LEU A 430 17.51 10.82 -11.79
C LEU A 430 18.47 11.31 -10.69
N ALA A 431 19.74 11.53 -11.03
CA ALA A 431 20.74 11.97 -10.04
C ALA A 431 20.40 13.34 -9.40
N PRO A 432 20.16 14.43 -10.16
CA PRO A 432 19.73 15.69 -9.58
C PRO A 432 18.32 15.61 -8.97
N ALA A 433 17.42 14.78 -9.51
CA ALA A 433 16.10 14.55 -8.94
C ALA A 433 16.19 13.95 -7.53
N MET A 434 17.15 13.06 -7.26
CA MET A 434 17.36 12.49 -5.92
C MET A 434 17.63 13.58 -4.87
N VAL A 435 18.40 14.63 -5.22
CA VAL A 435 18.69 15.74 -4.32
C VAL A 435 17.41 16.52 -3.99
N ALA A 436 16.66 16.92 -5.01
CA ALA A 436 15.44 17.69 -4.83
C ALA A 436 14.36 16.90 -4.07
N VAL A 437 14.17 15.64 -4.43
CA VAL A 437 13.18 14.74 -3.78
C VAL A 437 13.55 14.48 -2.33
N ALA A 438 14.82 14.20 -2.04
CA ALA A 438 15.26 13.96 -0.66
C ALA A 438 14.99 15.18 0.23
N VAL A 439 15.32 16.37 -0.25
CA VAL A 439 15.06 17.64 0.48
C VAL A 439 13.55 17.85 0.66
N ALA A 440 12.76 17.67 -0.40
CA ALA A 440 11.32 17.83 -0.35
C ALA A 440 10.68 16.85 0.64
N THR A 441 11.09 15.57 0.62
CA THR A 441 10.60 14.52 1.53
C THR A 441 10.95 14.82 2.98
N LEU A 442 12.16 15.28 3.26
CA LEU A 442 12.57 15.69 4.61
C LEU A 442 11.72 16.85 5.15
N LEU A 443 11.39 17.83 4.31
CA LEU A 443 10.55 18.95 4.70
C LEU A 443 9.09 18.57 4.90
N VAL A 444 8.55 17.71 4.06
CA VAL A 444 7.16 17.21 4.14
C VAL A 444 6.97 16.37 5.41
N GLY A 445 7.98 15.63 5.85
CA GLY A 445 7.94 14.79 7.04
C GLY A 445 6.76 13.80 6.99
N ASN A 446 5.89 13.82 7.99
CA ASN A 446 4.74 12.91 8.09
C ASN A 446 3.49 13.39 7.33
N THR A 447 3.53 14.53 6.64
CA THR A 447 2.39 15.03 5.88
C THR A 447 2.15 14.18 4.65
N SER A 448 1.00 13.52 4.54
CA SER A 448 0.64 12.70 3.39
C SER A 448 -0.63 13.21 2.73
N ILE A 449 -0.70 13.10 1.41
CA ILE A 449 -1.90 13.40 0.63
C ILE A 449 -2.92 12.24 0.69
N TYR A 450 -2.48 11.04 1.09
CA TYR A 450 -3.33 9.85 1.23
C TYR A 450 -3.64 9.58 2.71
N ARG A 451 -4.90 9.74 3.10
CA ARG A 451 -5.37 9.53 4.49
C ARG A 451 -5.32 8.07 4.94
N SER A 452 -5.45 7.14 4.00
CA SER A 452 -5.47 5.70 4.29
C SER A 452 -4.09 5.07 4.41
N GLN A 453 -3.03 5.84 4.11
CA GLN A 453 -1.65 5.40 4.19
C GLN A 453 -1.22 5.22 5.64
N VAL A 454 -0.59 4.10 5.96
CA VAL A 454 -0.02 3.82 7.28
C VAL A 454 1.50 4.01 7.27
N SER A 455 2.14 4.15 8.44
CA SER A 455 3.59 4.42 8.49
C SER A 455 4.39 3.24 7.96
N THR A 456 4.20 2.06 8.54
CA THR A 456 4.98 0.86 8.19
C THR A 456 4.09 -0.37 8.00
N ARG A 457 4.68 -1.46 7.51
CA ARG A 457 4.01 -2.78 7.42
C ARG A 457 3.55 -3.27 8.80
N ALA A 458 4.28 -2.93 9.86
CA ALA A 458 3.92 -3.31 11.22
C ALA A 458 2.63 -2.64 11.71
N ASP A 459 2.34 -1.43 11.24
CA ASP A 459 1.12 -0.69 11.58
C ASP A 459 -0.10 -1.15 10.76
N SER A 460 0.16 -1.89 9.68
CA SER A 460 -0.89 -2.38 8.79
C SER A 460 -1.67 -3.54 9.41
N THR A 461 -2.99 -3.46 9.38
CA THR A 461 -3.85 -4.60 9.75
C THR A 461 -3.67 -5.81 8.83
N ALA A 462 -3.15 -5.59 7.61
CA ALA A 462 -2.82 -6.65 6.66
C ALA A 462 -1.69 -7.58 7.15
N HIS A 463 -0.78 -7.05 7.98
CA HIS A 463 0.40 -7.76 8.48
C HIS A 463 0.43 -7.89 10.01
N ARG A 464 -0.68 -7.51 10.69
CA ARG A 464 -0.73 -7.47 12.17
C ARG A 464 -0.27 -8.78 12.81
N HIS A 465 -0.69 -9.93 12.26
CA HIS A 465 -0.30 -11.23 12.82
C HIS A 465 1.19 -11.51 12.68
N ARG A 466 1.78 -11.13 11.55
CA ARG A 466 3.21 -11.33 11.25
C ARG A 466 4.13 -10.52 12.18
N PHE A 467 3.71 -9.31 12.57
CA PHE A 467 4.48 -8.42 13.44
C PHE A 467 4.10 -8.52 14.91
N ALA A 468 2.86 -8.93 15.23
CA ALA A 468 2.43 -9.17 16.61
C ALA A 468 3.07 -10.44 17.21
N PHE A 469 3.43 -11.42 16.36
CA PHE A 469 4.01 -12.69 16.78
C PHE A 469 5.24 -13.05 15.94
N PRO A 470 6.34 -12.27 16.00
CA PRO A 470 7.52 -12.47 15.14
C PRO A 470 8.19 -13.83 15.34
N LEU A 471 7.93 -14.52 16.47
CA LEU A 471 8.41 -15.87 16.73
C LEU A 471 7.65 -16.94 15.95
N LEU A 472 6.40 -16.71 15.58
CA LEU A 472 5.61 -17.67 14.82
C LEU A 472 6.14 -17.87 13.40
N ASP A 473 6.66 -16.80 12.75
CA ASP A 473 7.30 -16.90 11.42
C ASP A 473 8.56 -17.81 11.45
N ALA A 474 9.23 -17.88 12.60
CA ALA A 474 10.43 -18.68 12.76
C ALA A 474 10.18 -20.16 13.16
N LEU A 475 8.95 -20.51 13.51
CA LEU A 475 8.57 -21.83 13.99
C LEU A 475 7.80 -22.59 12.90
N PRO A 476 8.22 -23.82 12.54
CA PRO A 476 7.48 -24.65 11.61
C PRO A 476 6.24 -25.26 12.28
N ALA A 477 5.21 -25.54 11.50
CA ALA A 477 3.93 -26.12 11.94
C ALA A 477 4.09 -27.43 12.68
N GLU A 478 5.08 -28.25 12.34
CA GLU A 478 5.38 -29.50 13.04
C GLU A 478 5.55 -29.34 14.56
N ARG A 479 5.99 -28.15 15.02
CA ARG A 479 6.16 -27.86 16.46
C ARG A 479 4.84 -27.65 17.20
N ALA A 480 3.77 -27.39 16.49
CA ALA A 480 2.43 -27.17 17.08
C ALA A 480 1.47 -28.31 16.78
N VAL A 481 1.95 -29.41 16.21
CA VAL A 481 1.12 -30.58 15.93
C VAL A 481 0.61 -31.19 17.23
N VAL A 482 -0.68 -31.43 17.25
CA VAL A 482 -1.36 -32.22 18.31
C VAL A 482 -2.02 -33.44 17.67
N PRO A 483 -2.05 -34.57 18.37
CA PRO A 483 -2.72 -35.76 17.85
C PRO A 483 -4.23 -35.51 17.76
N LEU A 484 -4.84 -35.97 16.67
CA LEU A 484 -6.28 -36.12 16.53
C LEU A 484 -6.56 -37.61 16.21
N PRO A 485 -7.67 -38.21 16.67
CA PRO A 485 -7.99 -39.59 16.34
C PRO A 485 -7.99 -39.82 14.83
N THR A 486 -7.28 -40.84 14.39
CA THR A 486 -7.26 -41.30 13.01
C THR A 486 -7.99 -42.62 12.88
N VAL A 487 -8.78 -42.77 11.83
CA VAL A 487 -9.56 -43.99 11.53
C VAL A 487 -9.17 -44.44 10.12
N PRO A 488 -8.89 -45.72 9.89
CA PRO A 488 -8.69 -46.24 8.55
C PRO A 488 -9.95 -46.04 7.68
N ASP A 489 -9.79 -45.78 6.39
CA ASP A 489 -10.90 -45.70 5.45
C ASP A 489 -11.71 -46.98 5.30
N THR A 490 -11.10 -48.12 5.63
CA THR A 490 -11.72 -49.44 5.65
C THR A 490 -12.55 -49.73 6.90
N ALA A 491 -12.42 -48.92 7.98
CA ALA A 491 -13.18 -49.09 9.21
C ALA A 491 -14.67 -48.77 8.98
N ASN A 492 -15.55 -49.50 9.70
CA ASN A 492 -16.97 -49.22 9.70
C ASN A 492 -17.36 -48.07 10.67
N VAL A 493 -18.59 -47.57 10.54
CA VAL A 493 -19.11 -46.45 11.35
C VAL A 493 -19.03 -46.74 12.86
N ALA A 494 -19.34 -47.99 13.30
CA ALA A 494 -19.29 -48.37 14.70
C ALA A 494 -17.86 -48.38 15.25
N GLU A 495 -16.91 -48.86 14.49
CA GLU A 495 -15.48 -48.81 14.82
C GLU A 495 -14.97 -47.36 14.91
N ALA A 496 -15.32 -46.54 13.94
CA ALA A 496 -14.96 -45.13 13.90
C ALA A 496 -15.50 -44.39 15.14
N LEU A 497 -16.78 -44.56 15.48
CA LEU A 497 -17.37 -44.01 16.69
C LEU A 497 -16.65 -44.48 17.96
N SER A 498 -16.30 -45.77 18.06
CA SER A 498 -15.57 -46.28 19.21
C SER A 498 -14.18 -45.66 19.38
N VAL A 499 -13.51 -45.33 18.28
CA VAL A 499 -12.22 -44.63 18.31
C VAL A 499 -12.39 -43.18 18.79
N LEU A 500 -13.39 -42.46 18.29
CA LEU A 500 -13.68 -41.07 18.70
C LEU A 500 -14.10 -41.02 20.18
N GLU A 501 -14.94 -41.94 20.65
CA GLU A 501 -15.42 -41.99 22.04
C GLU A 501 -14.28 -42.31 23.02
N ARG A 502 -13.41 -43.26 22.69
CA ARG A 502 -12.21 -43.56 23.49
C ARG A 502 -11.27 -42.38 23.59
N ALA A 503 -11.15 -41.59 22.52
CA ALA A 503 -10.36 -40.37 22.50
C ALA A 503 -11.07 -39.15 23.09
N SER A 504 -12.34 -39.27 23.47
CA SER A 504 -13.20 -38.15 23.90
C SER A 504 -13.19 -37.01 22.90
N SER A 505 -13.15 -37.33 21.61
CA SER A 505 -13.11 -36.38 20.51
C SER A 505 -14.43 -36.33 19.76
N VAL A 506 -14.82 -35.14 19.35
CA VAL A 506 -15.99 -34.92 18.49
C VAL A 506 -15.62 -35.11 17.02
N ASP A 507 -14.38 -34.79 16.66
CA ASP A 507 -13.86 -34.80 15.30
C ASP A 507 -12.72 -35.83 15.17
N GLY A 508 -12.52 -36.38 13.96
CA GLY A 508 -11.43 -37.30 13.64
C GLY A 508 -11.04 -37.19 12.16
N MET A 509 -9.95 -37.84 11.80
CA MET A 509 -9.46 -37.91 10.44
C MET A 509 -9.56 -39.33 9.90
N VAL A 510 -9.97 -39.45 8.65
CA VAL A 510 -9.89 -40.73 7.91
C VAL A 510 -8.62 -40.76 7.10
N VAL A 511 -7.86 -41.84 7.20
CA VAL A 511 -6.61 -42.06 6.48
C VAL A 511 -6.66 -43.38 5.71
N ASP A 512 -5.99 -43.40 4.56
CA ASP A 512 -5.81 -44.62 3.78
C ASP A 512 -4.73 -45.54 4.38
N GLU A 513 -4.50 -46.70 3.78
CA GLU A 513 -3.49 -47.68 4.20
C GLU A 513 -2.06 -47.12 4.24
N GLN A 514 -1.81 -46.00 3.52
CA GLN A 514 -0.52 -45.32 3.43
C GLN A 514 -0.40 -44.18 4.45
N GLY A 515 -1.47 -43.91 5.24
CA GLY A 515 -1.54 -42.81 6.18
C GLY A 515 -1.85 -41.43 5.54
N LYS A 516 -2.27 -41.44 4.29
CA LYS A 516 -2.65 -40.21 3.56
C LYS A 516 -4.08 -39.81 3.95
N LEU A 517 -4.31 -38.52 4.08
CA LEU A 517 -5.60 -37.94 4.46
C LEU A 517 -6.67 -38.18 3.39
N VAL A 518 -7.77 -38.83 3.80
CA VAL A 518 -8.97 -39.03 2.97
C VAL A 518 -10.00 -37.93 3.25
N GLY A 519 -10.23 -37.59 4.52
CA GLY A 519 -11.18 -36.56 4.92
C GLY A 519 -11.35 -36.43 6.43
N GLU A 520 -12.27 -35.54 6.82
CA GLU A 520 -12.70 -35.35 8.22
C GLU A 520 -13.95 -36.13 8.51
N ILE A 521 -14.06 -36.71 9.71
CA ILE A 521 -15.29 -37.29 10.24
C ILE A 521 -15.72 -36.59 11.51
N VAL A 522 -17.04 -36.47 11.70
CA VAL A 522 -17.67 -35.86 12.87
C VAL A 522 -18.54 -36.89 13.56
N ALA A 523 -18.38 -37.05 14.87
CA ALA A 523 -19.10 -38.07 15.66
C ALA A 523 -20.63 -37.94 15.55
N GLU A 524 -21.17 -36.73 15.42
CA GLU A 524 -22.60 -36.47 15.26
C GLU A 524 -23.13 -37.00 13.92
N GLU A 525 -22.40 -36.82 12.84
CA GLU A 525 -22.76 -37.33 11.51
C GLU A 525 -22.68 -38.88 11.46
N LEU A 526 -21.64 -39.45 12.09
CA LEU A 526 -21.52 -40.91 12.20
C LEU A 526 -22.65 -41.53 13.03
N ARG A 527 -23.12 -40.86 14.09
CA ARG A 527 -24.29 -41.34 14.90
C ARG A 527 -25.60 -41.27 14.11
N ALA A 528 -25.70 -40.34 13.14
CA ALA A 528 -26.85 -40.21 12.27
C ALA A 528 -26.82 -41.16 11.07
N ALA A 529 -25.73 -41.91 10.89
CA ALA A 529 -25.59 -42.86 9.79
C ALA A 529 -26.65 -43.99 9.88
N PRO A 530 -27.32 -44.33 8.78
CA PRO A 530 -28.41 -45.31 8.79
C PRO A 530 -27.93 -46.74 9.01
N ASP A 531 -26.67 -47.04 8.76
CA ASP A 531 -26.05 -48.38 8.94
C ASP A 531 -24.69 -48.25 9.64
N ALA A 532 -24.61 -48.85 10.85
CA ALA A 532 -23.38 -48.88 11.61
C ALA A 532 -22.27 -49.74 11.01
N GLY A 533 -22.62 -50.65 10.06
CA GLY A 533 -21.68 -51.46 9.30
C GLY A 533 -21.15 -50.80 8.02
N ALA A 534 -21.67 -49.63 7.63
CA ALA A 534 -21.21 -48.90 6.45
C ALA A 534 -19.76 -48.41 6.62
N PRO A 535 -18.96 -48.34 5.55
CA PRO A 535 -17.59 -47.81 5.61
C PRO A 535 -17.58 -46.34 6.07
N ALA A 536 -16.75 -46.01 7.06
CA ALA A 536 -16.60 -44.65 7.59
C ALA A 536 -16.10 -43.67 6.54
N GLY A 537 -15.35 -44.13 5.54
CA GLY A 537 -14.89 -43.31 4.40
C GLY A 537 -16.03 -42.71 3.57
N GLY A 538 -17.25 -43.26 3.60
CA GLY A 538 -18.43 -42.70 2.93
C GLY A 538 -19.07 -41.53 3.67
N PHE A 539 -18.64 -41.21 4.90
CA PHE A 539 -19.13 -40.11 5.75
C PHE A 539 -18.07 -39.04 6.00
N THR A 540 -17.11 -38.96 5.10
CA THR A 540 -16.04 -37.95 5.19
C THR A 540 -16.46 -36.63 4.60
N ASN A 541 -16.09 -35.56 5.27
CA ASN A 541 -16.19 -34.19 4.75
C ASN A 541 -14.85 -33.78 4.12
N ASP A 542 -14.91 -33.07 2.99
CA ASP A 542 -13.73 -32.48 2.35
C ASP A 542 -13.05 -31.46 3.24
N LEU A 543 -11.72 -31.50 3.31
CA LEU A 543 -10.92 -30.51 4.01
C LEU A 543 -10.48 -29.42 3.04
N PRO A 544 -10.96 -28.18 3.21
CA PRO A 544 -10.68 -27.09 2.26
C PRO A 544 -9.23 -26.59 2.30
N ALA A 545 -8.47 -26.91 3.37
CA ALA A 545 -7.10 -26.45 3.54
C ALA A 545 -6.29 -27.43 4.38
N VAL A 546 -5.03 -27.60 4.01
CA VAL A 546 -4.03 -28.38 4.74
C VAL A 546 -2.81 -27.48 5.03
N VAL A 547 -2.02 -27.85 6.04
CA VAL A 547 -0.78 -27.19 6.42
C VAL A 547 0.36 -28.20 6.24
N LEU A 548 1.48 -27.79 5.65
CA LEU A 548 2.66 -28.64 5.57
C LEU A 548 3.49 -28.53 6.86
N ALA A 549 4.22 -29.57 7.21
CA ALA A 549 5.04 -29.63 8.42
C ALA A 549 6.04 -28.47 8.56
N ASP A 550 6.57 -28.01 7.43
CA ASP A 550 7.55 -26.91 7.37
C ASP A 550 6.92 -25.52 7.22
N THR A 551 5.58 -25.42 7.09
CA THR A 551 4.86 -24.13 7.00
C THR A 551 5.10 -23.32 8.28
N PRO A 552 5.44 -22.03 8.21
CA PRO A 552 5.53 -21.16 9.37
C PRO A 552 4.22 -21.09 10.16
N LEU A 553 4.31 -21.02 11.50
CA LEU A 553 3.12 -21.01 12.36
C LEU A 553 2.24 -19.76 12.19
N ASP A 554 2.78 -18.65 11.75
CA ASP A 554 2.00 -17.44 11.40
C ASP A 554 1.12 -17.70 10.17
N GLU A 555 1.65 -18.36 9.15
CA GLU A 555 0.89 -18.75 7.96
C GLU A 555 -0.16 -19.81 8.29
N ALA A 556 0.16 -20.77 9.19
CA ALA A 556 -0.79 -21.74 9.68
C ALA A 556 -1.95 -21.09 10.45
N LEU A 557 -1.65 -20.04 11.23
CA LEU A 557 -2.66 -19.25 11.94
C LEU A 557 -3.58 -18.49 10.97
N ASP A 558 -3.00 -17.88 9.93
CA ASP A 558 -3.77 -17.16 8.90
C ASP A 558 -4.69 -18.12 8.12
N ARG A 559 -4.21 -19.33 7.79
CA ARG A 559 -5.03 -20.37 7.14
C ARG A 559 -6.17 -20.86 8.05
N LEU A 560 -5.88 -21.04 9.34
CA LEU A 560 -6.90 -21.44 10.32
C LEU A 560 -8.01 -20.39 10.45
N ALA A 561 -7.62 -19.11 10.53
CA ALA A 561 -8.55 -17.99 10.67
C ALA A 561 -9.36 -17.72 9.39
N SER A 562 -8.74 -17.85 8.20
CA SER A 562 -9.40 -17.55 6.92
C SER A 562 -10.40 -18.64 6.49
N ASN A 563 -10.22 -19.87 6.95
CA ASN A 563 -11.13 -20.99 6.64
C ASN A 563 -12.23 -21.20 7.70
N ASP A 564 -12.28 -20.38 8.75
CA ASP A 564 -13.23 -20.50 9.88
C ASP A 564 -13.30 -21.91 10.48
N ARG A 565 -12.13 -22.58 10.56
CA ARG A 565 -12.01 -23.95 11.07
C ARG A 565 -11.44 -23.96 12.49
N ARG A 566 -11.83 -24.99 13.27
CA ARG A 566 -11.30 -25.21 14.62
C ARG A 566 -9.88 -25.75 14.60
N TRP A 567 -9.55 -26.52 13.56
CA TRP A 567 -8.24 -27.14 13.34
C TRP A 567 -7.96 -27.35 11.86
N LEU A 568 -6.69 -27.53 11.50
CA LEU A 568 -6.23 -27.89 10.17
C LEU A 568 -5.30 -29.10 10.26
N PRO A 569 -5.35 -30.05 9.31
CA PRO A 569 -4.42 -31.16 9.24
C PRO A 569 -3.03 -30.71 8.84
N VAL A 570 -2.00 -31.34 9.43
CA VAL A 570 -0.59 -31.13 9.11
C VAL A 570 -0.05 -32.36 8.40
N LEU A 571 0.50 -32.15 7.20
CA LEU A 571 1.04 -33.22 6.36
C LEU A 571 2.57 -33.16 6.30
N ASP A 572 3.21 -34.31 6.17
CA ASP A 572 4.64 -34.44 5.88
C ASP A 572 4.88 -34.32 4.36
N GLY A 573 4.86 -33.09 3.83
CA GLY A 573 4.89 -32.81 2.39
C GLY A 573 3.51 -32.82 1.73
N SER A 574 3.45 -32.41 0.45
CA SER A 574 2.19 -32.19 -0.30
C SER A 574 1.34 -33.46 -0.48
N ASP A 575 1.95 -34.63 -0.49
CA ASP A 575 1.30 -35.93 -0.67
C ASP A 575 1.68 -36.94 0.43
N GLY A 576 2.30 -36.44 1.52
CA GLY A 576 2.78 -37.24 2.62
C GLY A 576 1.71 -37.62 3.62
N PRO A 577 2.06 -38.48 4.62
CA PRO A 577 1.15 -38.90 5.66
C PRO A 577 0.76 -37.75 6.58
N VAL A 578 -0.36 -37.90 7.26
CA VAL A 578 -0.85 -36.97 8.28
C VAL A 578 -0.01 -37.07 9.53
N LEU A 579 0.57 -35.98 9.99
CA LEU A 579 1.32 -35.88 11.24
C LEU A 579 0.40 -35.63 12.46
N GLY A 580 -0.76 -35.05 12.23
CA GLY A 580 -1.74 -34.65 13.22
C GLY A 580 -2.45 -33.38 12.79
N VAL A 581 -2.91 -32.59 13.74
CA VAL A 581 -3.61 -31.32 13.48
C VAL A 581 -2.98 -30.15 14.22
N ILE A 582 -3.29 -28.96 13.75
CA ILE A 582 -2.95 -27.70 14.42
C ILE A 582 -4.24 -26.96 14.78
N ASP A 583 -4.36 -26.52 16.01
CA ASP A 583 -5.46 -25.71 16.51
C ASP A 583 -4.96 -24.41 17.15
N ALA A 584 -5.85 -23.48 17.45
CA ALA A 584 -5.48 -22.20 18.06
C ALA A 584 -4.78 -22.36 19.44
N ARG A 585 -5.14 -23.40 20.21
CA ARG A 585 -4.52 -23.68 21.53
C ARG A 585 -3.10 -24.21 21.38
N ALA A 586 -2.87 -25.07 20.38
CA ALA A 586 -1.55 -25.58 20.07
C ALA A 586 -0.61 -24.48 19.58
N LEU A 587 -1.09 -23.59 18.74
CA LEU A 587 -0.36 -22.40 18.29
C LEU A 587 0.08 -21.52 19.48
N VAL A 588 -0.85 -21.17 20.37
CA VAL A 588 -0.54 -20.37 21.58
C VAL A 588 0.44 -21.09 22.49
N ARG A 589 0.33 -22.40 22.64
CA ARG A 589 1.23 -23.21 23.47
C ARG A 589 2.65 -23.21 22.88
N SER A 590 2.78 -23.46 21.58
CA SER A 590 4.07 -23.45 20.88
C SER A 590 4.74 -22.07 20.91
N TYR A 591 3.94 -21.01 20.76
CA TYR A 591 4.42 -19.64 20.94
C TYR A 591 4.98 -19.40 22.35
N ARG A 592 4.22 -19.78 23.40
CA ARG A 592 4.68 -19.64 24.79
C ARG A 592 5.96 -20.44 25.07
N GLN A 593 6.05 -21.66 24.56
CA GLN A 593 7.27 -22.47 24.69
C GLN A 593 8.46 -21.83 23.98
N ALA A 594 8.27 -21.28 22.78
CA ALA A 594 9.32 -20.59 22.04
C ALA A 594 9.78 -19.31 22.74
N VAL A 595 8.84 -18.53 23.29
CA VAL A 595 9.15 -17.36 24.12
C VAL A 595 9.99 -17.79 25.33
N GLN A 596 9.60 -18.84 26.04
CA GLN A 596 10.35 -19.35 27.18
C GLN A 596 11.73 -19.90 26.81
N GLN A 597 11.89 -20.50 25.64
CA GLN A 597 13.19 -21.01 25.14
C GLN A 597 14.12 -19.90 24.63
N GLN A 598 13.58 -18.81 24.08
CA GLN A 598 14.37 -17.64 23.65
C GLN A 598 14.78 -16.72 24.82
N VAL A 599 14.14 -16.84 25.97
CA VAL A 599 14.55 -16.23 27.24
C VAL A 599 15.76 -16.96 27.87
N ARG A 600 16.35 -17.97 27.19
CA ARG A 600 17.73 -18.37 27.48
C ARG A 600 18.67 -17.26 27.04
N PRO A 601 19.61 -16.83 27.90
CA PRO A 601 20.39 -15.61 27.68
C PRO A 601 21.07 -15.66 26.32
N LEU A 602 20.83 -14.63 25.52
CA LEU A 602 21.74 -14.24 24.45
C LEU A 602 23.13 -14.28 25.07
N THR A 603 24.02 -15.06 24.49
CA THR A 603 25.45 -15.16 24.84
C THR A 603 26.00 -13.83 25.34
N PRO A 604 26.78 -13.79 26.42
CA PRO A 604 27.08 -12.60 27.19
C PRO A 604 27.69 -11.51 26.30
N VAL A 605 26.95 -10.45 26.07
CA VAL A 605 27.51 -9.13 25.87
C VAL A 605 27.44 -8.51 27.24
N ASP A 606 28.55 -8.60 27.94
CA ASP A 606 28.78 -8.15 29.31
C ASP A 606 28.12 -8.97 30.44
N GLU A 607 28.94 -9.61 31.27
CA GLU A 607 28.56 -10.37 32.49
C GLU A 607 27.85 -9.53 33.56
N GLN A 608 27.50 -8.28 33.28
CA GLN A 608 27.00 -7.31 34.24
C GLN A 608 25.51 -7.04 34.21
N ILE A 609 24.75 -7.48 33.17
CA ILE A 609 23.31 -7.24 33.07
C ILE A 609 22.51 -8.47 33.43
N SER A 610 21.61 -8.38 34.40
CA SER A 610 20.64 -9.41 34.77
C SER A 610 19.21 -8.91 34.56
N THR A 611 18.29 -9.82 34.18
CA THR A 611 16.87 -9.52 34.17
C THR A 611 16.19 -10.13 35.40
N MET A 612 15.21 -9.42 35.96
CA MET A 612 14.44 -9.85 37.10
C MET A 612 12.97 -9.45 36.95
N GLU A 613 12.08 -10.33 37.37
CA GLU A 613 10.66 -10.01 37.50
C GLU A 613 10.34 -9.71 38.96
N LEU A 614 9.71 -8.57 39.20
CA LEU A 614 9.27 -8.13 40.52
C LEU A 614 7.82 -7.67 40.45
N THR A 615 7.07 -7.96 41.52
CA THR A 615 5.71 -7.43 41.67
C THR A 615 5.74 -6.26 42.63
N VAL A 616 5.14 -5.14 42.24
CA VAL A 616 5.04 -3.93 43.09
C VAL A 616 4.26 -4.28 44.35
N ALA A 617 4.94 -4.24 45.49
CA ALA A 617 4.33 -4.55 46.77
C ALA A 617 3.44 -3.40 47.29
N VAL A 618 2.55 -3.72 48.20
CA VAL A 618 1.71 -2.73 48.88
C VAL A 618 2.57 -1.80 49.72
N GLY A 619 2.46 -0.51 49.49
CA GLY A 619 3.28 0.51 50.22
C GLY A 619 4.70 0.65 49.67
N ALA A 620 5.04 0.05 48.54
CA ALA A 620 6.36 0.20 47.92
C ALA A 620 6.65 1.68 47.56
N PRO A 621 7.89 2.16 47.68
CA PRO A 621 8.27 3.54 47.33
C PRO A 621 7.90 3.97 45.90
N VAL A 622 7.75 3.02 44.98
CA VAL A 622 7.34 3.28 43.58
C VAL A 622 5.82 3.30 43.39
N GLU A 623 5.02 2.83 44.33
CA GLU A 623 3.56 2.80 44.22
C GLU A 623 2.98 4.21 44.08
N GLY A 624 2.10 4.40 43.08
CA GLY A 624 1.45 5.67 42.77
C GLY A 624 2.33 6.69 42.04
N LYS A 625 3.60 6.39 41.77
CA LYS A 625 4.50 7.26 40.99
C LYS A 625 4.50 6.87 39.52
N THR A 626 4.77 7.84 38.64
CA THR A 626 5.06 7.53 37.23
C THR A 626 6.40 6.81 37.11
N LEU A 627 6.58 6.01 36.10
CA LEU A 627 7.83 5.28 35.87
C LEU A 627 9.05 6.21 35.81
N ALA A 628 8.90 7.42 35.24
CA ALA A 628 9.94 8.45 35.21
C ALA A 628 10.24 9.01 36.59
N ALA A 629 9.25 9.08 37.50
CA ALA A 629 9.39 9.62 38.88
C ALA A 629 9.62 8.51 39.92
N ALA A 630 9.70 7.26 39.52
CA ALA A 630 9.86 6.09 40.40
C ALA A 630 11.25 6.03 41.11
N GLY A 631 12.22 6.86 40.68
CA GLY A 631 13.55 6.93 41.28
C GLY A 631 14.39 5.66 41.02
N LEU A 632 14.17 4.94 39.95
CA LEU A 632 14.95 3.77 39.60
C LEU A 632 16.41 4.14 39.33
N PRO A 633 17.38 3.34 39.82
CA PRO A 633 18.81 3.62 39.68
C PRO A 633 19.23 3.73 38.21
N GLN A 634 20.31 4.47 37.94
CA GLN A 634 20.90 4.52 36.58
C GLN A 634 21.34 3.11 36.14
N GLY A 635 20.97 2.73 34.92
CA GLY A 635 21.24 1.40 34.37
C GLY A 635 20.12 0.38 34.60
N VAL A 636 19.03 0.76 35.29
CA VAL A 636 17.81 -0.07 35.39
C VAL A 636 16.80 0.36 34.36
N ARG A 637 16.24 -0.60 33.61
CA ARG A 637 15.14 -0.36 32.63
C ARG A 637 14.00 -1.33 32.85
N VAL A 638 12.78 -0.81 32.90
CA VAL A 638 11.58 -1.63 32.88
C VAL A 638 11.30 -2.01 31.43
N LEU A 639 11.40 -3.31 31.13
CA LEU A 639 11.19 -3.84 29.78
C LEU A 639 9.70 -4.05 29.49
N THR A 640 9.00 -4.69 30.44
CA THR A 640 7.56 -4.94 30.33
C THR A 640 6.86 -4.80 31.68
N MET A 641 5.57 -4.51 31.63
CA MET A 641 4.67 -4.45 32.79
C MET A 641 3.44 -5.28 32.50
N GLU A 642 3.11 -6.20 33.41
CA GLU A 642 1.86 -6.95 33.38
C GLU A 642 0.92 -6.40 34.46
N ARG A 643 -0.30 -6.01 34.03
CA ARG A 643 -1.38 -5.55 34.91
C ARG A 643 -2.67 -6.27 34.56
N ALA A 644 -3.25 -6.97 35.54
CA ALA A 644 -4.49 -7.73 35.35
C ALA A 644 -4.43 -8.70 34.13
N GLY A 645 -3.29 -9.40 33.97
CA GLY A 645 -3.06 -10.35 32.88
C GLY A 645 -2.78 -9.72 31.51
N ARG A 646 -2.67 -8.39 31.42
CA ARG A 646 -2.29 -7.67 30.18
C ARG A 646 -0.84 -7.23 30.24
N LEU A 647 -0.04 -7.72 29.31
CA LEU A 647 1.34 -7.33 29.14
C LEU A 647 1.41 -6.04 28.29
N SER A 648 2.20 -5.06 28.74
CA SER A 648 2.43 -3.80 28.03
C SER A 648 3.90 -3.36 28.19
N ALA A 649 4.38 -2.54 27.24
CA ALA A 649 5.64 -1.81 27.41
C ALA A 649 5.31 -0.46 28.09
N PRO A 650 5.73 -0.23 29.35
CA PRO A 650 5.37 0.99 30.04
C PRO A 650 6.20 2.18 29.51
N ALA A 651 5.53 3.32 29.34
CA ALA A 651 6.17 4.59 29.00
C ALA A 651 6.53 5.36 30.30
N GLY A 652 7.33 6.42 30.20
CA GLY A 652 7.79 7.19 31.35
C GLY A 652 6.66 7.81 32.20
N ASP A 653 5.52 8.08 31.62
CA ASP A 653 4.29 8.60 32.24
C ASP A 653 3.39 7.53 32.86
N THR A 654 3.72 6.25 32.67
CA THR A 654 2.93 5.13 33.21
C THR A 654 3.00 5.10 34.73
N VAL A 655 1.86 5.24 35.41
CA VAL A 655 1.78 5.18 36.87
C VAL A 655 1.83 3.73 37.34
N LEU A 656 2.78 3.42 38.21
CA LEU A 656 2.95 2.09 38.83
C LEU A 656 1.92 1.90 39.95
N ARG A 657 1.29 0.70 39.97
CA ARG A 657 0.28 0.35 40.99
C ARG A 657 0.66 -0.95 41.65
N ARG A 658 0.18 -1.13 42.86
CA ARG A 658 0.32 -2.40 43.58
C ARG A 658 -0.15 -3.57 42.68
N GLY A 659 0.60 -4.65 42.74
CA GLY A 659 0.28 -5.86 41.95
C GLY A 659 0.75 -5.82 40.48
N ASP A 660 1.31 -4.71 40.01
CA ASP A 660 1.95 -4.67 38.69
C ASP A 660 3.19 -5.56 38.72
N ARG A 661 3.30 -6.49 37.78
CA ARG A 661 4.48 -7.32 37.57
C ARG A 661 5.40 -6.65 36.58
N LEU A 662 6.59 -6.26 37.01
CA LEU A 662 7.58 -5.56 36.22
C LEU A 662 8.71 -6.52 35.83
N THR A 663 9.06 -6.58 34.54
CA THR A 663 10.29 -7.21 34.08
C THR A 663 11.35 -6.14 33.92
N LEU A 664 12.40 -6.23 34.70
CA LEU A 664 13.47 -5.22 34.80
C LEU A 664 14.77 -5.79 34.25
N ALA A 665 15.49 -5.01 33.44
CA ALA A 665 16.90 -5.23 33.13
C ALA A 665 17.75 -4.32 34.01
N MET A 666 18.73 -4.87 34.71
CA MET A 666 19.54 -4.16 35.67
C MET A 666 20.98 -4.70 35.75
N THR A 667 21.92 -3.87 36.19
CA THR A 667 23.27 -4.31 36.54
C THR A 667 23.29 -4.99 37.91
N ARG A 668 24.19 -5.95 38.10
CA ARG A 668 24.27 -6.69 39.39
C ARG A 668 24.40 -5.77 40.63
N GLY A 669 25.06 -4.64 40.47
CA GLY A 669 25.26 -3.67 41.58
C GLY A 669 23.98 -2.93 42.01
N THR A 670 22.96 -2.84 41.15
CA THR A 670 21.72 -2.08 41.43
C THR A 670 20.58 -2.96 41.98
N ARG A 671 20.81 -4.26 42.13
CA ARG A 671 19.77 -5.24 42.50
C ARG A 671 19.15 -4.94 43.88
N ALA A 672 19.98 -4.65 44.90
CA ALA A 672 19.47 -4.41 46.23
C ALA A 672 18.60 -3.15 46.31
N GLU A 673 19.01 -2.09 45.63
CA GLU A 673 18.28 -0.82 45.55
C GLU A 673 16.95 -0.94 44.84
N VAL A 674 16.91 -1.73 43.72
CA VAL A 674 15.66 -2.04 43.00
C VAL A 674 14.70 -2.86 43.85
N LEU A 675 15.22 -3.83 44.61
CA LEU A 675 14.38 -4.63 45.51
C LEU A 675 13.73 -3.77 46.59
N SER A 676 14.49 -2.84 47.21
CA SER A 676 13.96 -1.91 48.21
C SER A 676 12.92 -0.94 47.66
N LEU A 677 13.07 -0.50 46.42
CA LEU A 677 12.12 0.43 45.79
C LEU A 677 10.80 -0.27 45.35
N VAL A 678 10.88 -1.51 44.87
CA VAL A 678 9.72 -2.22 44.30
C VAL A 678 9.01 -3.10 45.34
N LEU A 679 9.73 -3.67 46.29
CA LEU A 679 9.17 -4.51 47.37
C LEU A 679 8.98 -3.77 48.71
N GLY A 680 9.61 -2.60 48.92
CA GLY A 680 9.44 -1.82 50.11
C GLY A 680 10.23 -2.35 51.32
N ASN A 681 11.28 -3.18 51.11
CA ASN A 681 12.15 -3.74 52.15
C ASN A 681 13.47 -2.99 52.22
#